data_3f5593c2b4f9c8b5b36336a0eb13b61c
#
_entry.id   3f5593c2b4f9c8b5b36336a0eb13b61c
#
_cell.length_a   1.000
_cell.length_b   1.000
_cell.length_c   1.000
_cell.angle_alpha   90.00
_cell.angle_beta   90.00
_cell.angle_gamma   90.00
#
_symmetry.space_group_name_H-M   'P 1'
#
loop_
_entity.id
_entity.type
_entity.pdbx_description
1 polymer ?
#
loop_
_entity_poly.entity_id
_entity_poly.type
_entity_poly.pdbx_seq_one_letter_code
_entity_poly.pdbx_strand_id
1 'polypeptide(L)'
;MCKTNQERRTLGRKIVSWLSFGVFVASQSMVLASPIMPDNNAVITERPLVQETANQIPLINITAPTNKGVSMNKYEQFNVEKQGAILNNSYVTSKTELAGYVQGNSNMVNGTAKVIVNQVTSGTPTSMNGYLEVAGQRASVVVANPNGITVNGGGFLNADHAVLTTGRAELNGAGNLQNYRVEQGKVAIEGKGLDGKGADSVSILARTINVNAGVWANKLNTRTGQNHIDANNLKATALESSTIETKPMIGLDVAAVGGMYANHITMVGTEAGVGVNLNGVVAGSQSVSVDANGHLSVNGTLQSDTSLVAKANSIQNIKTIDSGGNLDLKTKKLINAGNITSVKNGHIKVEETLTNKNTMAAGANTQGAVTGNGSLSVEAGTIRNTDAVIVSGGTTRINSKEVHNIENGRIYGGKVAIQTEVLENRKNVALESKLDAAMADMKAAEDKLEAAYAIDTTAFTSKTEQDEYLNRIKELSQVYDEKLKIVKLVQEELSAHKGSTVAGRDDVTIEADSILNREKSLVYSGGTMTLDGRDTLHNIGGTIEGIGKGVIRSKDYQNKNSSFTAKRVSPEIEKGLSGASNDAMLTEQEDQILITDKNHSEHGQVFKKSEFTSLNSGYGALHSYGKSPMPIYEAAEYVTVEQITPEEQAAGEELIPAEYIGTQVPSYAYDDPIFKEFGITSMTTERPLTSGPEQEAWDAQYKP
;
A
#
# COMPACT_ATOMS: atom_id res chain seq x y z
N MET A 1 -70.62 56.17 23.94
CA MET A 1 -69.93 55.30 24.84
C MET A 1 -70.77 54.09 25.27
N CYS A 2 -71.17 53.25 24.39
CA CYS A 2 -71.93 52.02 24.77
C CYS A 2 -71.86 50.91 23.70
N LYS A 3 -70.67 50.62 23.18
CA LYS A 3 -70.47 49.53 22.24
C LYS A 3 -69.28 48.57 22.64
N THR A 4 -68.61 48.84 23.77
CA THR A 4 -67.39 48.15 24.13
C THR A 4 -67.59 46.94 25.07
N ASN A 5 -68.74 46.73 25.64
CA ASN A 5 -68.94 45.62 26.58
C ASN A 5 -69.53 44.34 25.96
N GLN A 6 -70.07 44.38 24.77
CA GLN A 6 -70.60 43.19 24.12
C GLN A 6 -69.54 42.43 23.32
N GLU A 7 -68.61 43.16 22.75
CA GLU A 7 -67.44 42.50 22.04
C GLU A 7 -66.48 41.84 22.99
N ARG A 8 -66.25 42.38 24.19
CA ARG A 8 -65.40 41.72 25.20
C ARG A 8 -66.00 40.42 25.74
N ARG A 9 -67.30 40.28 25.84
CA ARG A 9 -68.00 39.07 26.31
C ARG A 9 -67.98 37.99 25.21
N THR A 10 -68.04 38.31 23.94
CA THR A 10 -67.94 37.36 22.80
C THR A 10 -66.47 36.89 22.58
N LEU A 11 -65.51 37.79 22.77
CA LEU A 11 -64.07 37.41 22.66
C LEU A 11 -63.63 36.46 23.80
N GLY A 12 -64.10 36.74 25.04
CA GLY A 12 -63.83 35.88 26.18
C GLY A 12 -64.38 34.44 26.05
N ARG A 13 -65.61 34.33 25.50
CA ARG A 13 -66.25 33.06 25.22
C ARG A 13 -65.52 32.27 24.08
N LYS A 14 -65.12 32.94 23.06
CA LYS A 14 -64.32 32.30 21.98
C LYS A 14 -62.92 31.82 22.45
N ILE A 15 -62.24 32.61 23.28
CA ILE A 15 -60.94 32.25 23.84
C ILE A 15 -61.06 31.04 24.79
N VAL A 16 -62.08 31.02 25.65
CA VAL A 16 -62.35 29.87 26.56
C VAL A 16 -62.72 28.62 25.75
N SER A 17 -63.51 28.74 24.69
CA SER A 17 -63.86 27.61 23.81
C SER A 17 -62.65 27.08 23.05
N TRP A 18 -61.76 27.94 22.59
CA TRP A 18 -60.50 27.51 21.92
C TRP A 18 -59.50 26.93 22.89
N LEU A 19 -59.37 27.44 24.12
CA LEU A 19 -58.55 26.89 25.17
C LEU A 19 -59.09 25.52 25.65
N SER A 20 -60.41 25.36 25.79
CA SER A 20 -61.01 24.08 26.12
C SER A 20 -60.83 23.02 25.02
N PHE A 21 -60.91 23.43 23.74
CA PHE A 21 -60.66 22.54 22.63
C PHE A 21 -59.18 22.22 22.48
N GLY A 22 -58.27 23.17 22.72
CA GLY A 22 -56.83 22.98 22.72
C GLY A 22 -56.37 22.05 23.85
N VAL A 23 -56.94 22.14 25.06
CA VAL A 23 -56.64 21.25 26.17
C VAL A 23 -57.23 19.83 25.91
N PHE A 24 -58.39 19.73 25.25
CA PHE A 24 -58.94 18.41 24.91
C PHE A 24 -58.20 17.72 23.77
N VAL A 25 -57.63 18.48 22.80
CA VAL A 25 -56.76 17.92 21.78
C VAL A 25 -55.37 17.58 22.35
N ALA A 26 -54.86 18.33 23.33
CA ALA A 26 -53.58 18.03 23.99
C ALA A 26 -53.69 16.84 24.97
N SER A 27 -54.89 16.42 25.34
CA SER A 27 -55.13 15.25 26.21
C SER A 27 -55.46 13.96 25.45
N GLN A 28 -55.47 13.99 24.14
CA GLN A 28 -55.36 12.75 23.38
C GLN A 28 -53.91 12.25 23.56
N SER A 29 -53.70 11.40 24.52
CA SER A 29 -52.52 10.58 24.62
C SER A 29 -52.33 9.94 23.26
N MET A 30 -51.35 10.41 22.48
CA MET A 30 -50.84 9.55 21.43
C MET A 30 -50.53 8.21 22.10
N VAL A 31 -51.30 7.23 21.80
CA VAL A 31 -50.93 5.85 22.07
C VAL A 31 -49.76 5.64 21.15
N LEU A 32 -48.54 5.96 21.63
CA LEU A 32 -47.33 5.57 21.00
C LEU A 32 -47.38 4.06 20.88
N ALA A 33 -47.43 3.56 19.67
CA ALA A 33 -47.37 2.14 19.43
C ALA A 33 -46.16 1.59 20.23
N SER A 34 -46.36 0.49 20.94
CA SER A 34 -45.26 -0.14 21.71
C SER A 34 -44.08 -0.36 20.78
N PRO A 35 -42.86 0.07 21.16
CA PRO A 35 -41.68 -0.12 20.34
C PRO A 35 -41.37 -1.60 20.06
N ILE A 36 -41.88 -2.52 20.87
CA ILE A 36 -41.76 -3.96 20.70
C ILE A 36 -43.12 -4.60 20.67
N MET A 37 -43.55 -5.12 19.52
CA MET A 37 -44.87 -5.67 19.25
C MET A 37 -44.71 -7.13 18.80
N PRO A 38 -45.18 -8.13 19.59
CA PRO A 38 -45.25 -9.51 19.14
C PRO A 38 -46.10 -9.66 17.87
N ASP A 39 -45.74 -10.58 17.00
CA ASP A 39 -46.54 -10.92 15.83
C ASP A 39 -47.77 -11.75 16.22
N ASN A 40 -48.94 -11.11 16.14
CA ASN A 40 -50.20 -11.73 16.47
C ASN A 40 -50.61 -12.84 15.49
N ASN A 41 -50.00 -12.87 14.30
CA ASN A 41 -50.26 -13.93 13.32
C ASN A 41 -49.31 -15.12 13.47
N ALA A 42 -48.26 -15.00 14.30
CA ALA A 42 -47.36 -16.10 14.61
C ALA A 42 -48.02 -17.16 15.44
N VAL A 43 -47.56 -18.40 15.31
CA VAL A 43 -48.02 -19.50 16.21
C VAL A 43 -47.69 -19.14 17.66
N ILE A 44 -48.57 -19.57 18.60
CA ILE A 44 -48.48 -19.19 20.02
C ILE A 44 -47.13 -19.57 20.67
N THR A 45 -46.48 -20.63 20.18
CA THR A 45 -45.18 -21.10 20.66
C THR A 45 -44.03 -20.24 20.20
N GLU A 46 -44.25 -19.28 19.31
CA GLU A 46 -43.25 -18.32 18.81
C GLU A 46 -43.64 -16.87 19.12
N ARG A 47 -44.70 -16.67 19.94
CA ARG A 47 -45.20 -15.35 20.30
C ARG A 47 -44.75 -15.02 21.72
N PRO A 48 -43.79 -14.14 21.95
CA PRO A 48 -43.36 -13.74 23.28
C PRO A 48 -44.39 -12.86 23.96
N LEU A 49 -44.35 -12.78 25.28
CA LEU A 49 -45.13 -11.84 26.06
C LEU A 49 -44.27 -10.63 26.42
N VAL A 50 -44.69 -9.45 26.00
CA VAL A 50 -44.02 -8.18 26.34
C VAL A 50 -44.79 -7.51 27.50
N GLN A 51 -44.06 -7.18 28.56
CA GLN A 51 -44.53 -6.46 29.72
C GLN A 51 -43.62 -5.29 30.01
N GLU A 52 -43.98 -4.42 30.91
CA GLU A 52 -43.12 -3.32 31.37
C GLU A 52 -42.67 -3.57 32.80
N THR A 53 -41.43 -3.25 33.09
CA THR A 53 -40.91 -3.21 34.46
C THR A 53 -41.37 -1.94 35.19
N ALA A 54 -41.16 -1.88 36.52
CA ALA A 54 -41.53 -0.71 37.31
C ALA A 54 -40.90 0.63 36.84
N ASN A 55 -39.74 0.56 36.20
CA ASN A 55 -39.05 1.69 35.59
C ASN A 55 -39.27 1.80 34.09
N GLN A 56 -40.38 1.24 33.56
CA GLN A 56 -40.86 1.35 32.18
C GLN A 56 -39.90 0.78 31.12
N ILE A 57 -39.09 -0.20 31.48
CA ILE A 57 -38.26 -0.93 30.52
C ILE A 57 -39.04 -2.13 30.01
N PRO A 58 -39.11 -2.38 28.70
CA PRO A 58 -39.73 -3.58 28.15
C PRO A 58 -39.10 -4.86 28.68
N LEU A 59 -39.89 -5.70 29.30
CA LEU A 59 -39.53 -7.05 29.77
C LEU A 59 -40.18 -8.06 28.83
N ILE A 60 -39.37 -8.75 28.06
CA ILE A 60 -39.82 -9.73 27.10
C ILE A 60 -39.70 -11.11 27.70
N ASN A 61 -40.79 -11.68 28.10
CA ASN A 61 -40.85 -13.09 28.46
C ASN A 61 -40.79 -13.93 27.19
N ILE A 62 -39.57 -14.37 26.85
CA ILE A 62 -39.29 -15.15 25.65
C ILE A 62 -40.05 -16.47 25.65
N THR A 63 -40.30 -17.03 24.49
CA THR A 63 -41.00 -18.30 24.32
C THR A 63 -40.18 -19.48 24.85
N ALA A 64 -40.85 -20.58 25.20
CA ALA A 64 -40.21 -21.80 25.65
C ALA A 64 -39.21 -22.29 24.58
N PRO A 65 -37.97 -22.63 24.97
CA PRO A 65 -36.97 -23.11 24.03
C PRO A 65 -37.30 -24.50 23.50
N THR A 66 -36.89 -24.79 22.29
CA THR A 66 -36.89 -26.14 21.73
C THR A 66 -36.03 -27.10 22.59
N ASN A 67 -36.12 -28.40 22.38
CA ASN A 67 -35.25 -29.40 23.02
C ASN A 67 -33.75 -29.18 22.77
N LYS A 68 -33.42 -28.31 21.82
CA LYS A 68 -32.03 -27.90 21.50
C LYS A 68 -31.67 -26.54 22.09
N GLY A 69 -32.59 -25.91 22.83
CA GLY A 69 -32.35 -24.67 23.52
C GLY A 69 -32.56 -23.41 22.68
N VAL A 70 -33.33 -23.46 21.60
CA VAL A 70 -33.65 -22.29 20.78
C VAL A 70 -35.03 -21.74 21.14
N SER A 71 -35.07 -20.49 21.64
CA SER A 71 -36.31 -19.73 21.79
C SER A 71 -36.56 -18.88 20.57
N MET A 72 -37.59 -19.17 19.80
CA MET A 72 -37.98 -18.40 18.61
C MET A 72 -39.08 -17.42 18.98
N ASN A 73 -38.79 -16.12 18.81
CA ASN A 73 -39.69 -15.02 19.13
C ASN A 73 -39.97 -14.18 17.87
N LYS A 74 -41.23 -14.12 17.48
CA LYS A 74 -41.66 -13.38 16.29
C LYS A 74 -42.35 -12.09 16.65
N TYR A 75 -42.03 -11.04 15.88
CA TYR A 75 -42.53 -9.69 16.14
C TYR A 75 -43.04 -9.03 14.84
N GLU A 76 -44.05 -8.21 14.96
CA GLU A 76 -44.45 -7.23 13.98
C GLU A 76 -43.46 -6.06 13.98
N GLN A 77 -43.00 -5.66 15.17
CA GLN A 77 -42.04 -4.58 15.38
C GLN A 77 -41.11 -4.92 16.55
N PHE A 78 -39.82 -4.72 16.34
CA PHE A 78 -38.78 -4.90 17.34
C PHE A 78 -37.81 -3.72 17.34
N ASN A 79 -38.14 -2.69 18.12
CA ASN A 79 -37.28 -1.53 18.33
C ASN A 79 -36.83 -1.45 19.76
N VAL A 80 -35.52 -1.30 19.98
CA VAL A 80 -34.94 -1.12 21.31
C VAL A 80 -34.68 0.35 21.52
N GLU A 81 -35.50 1.01 22.32
CA GLU A 81 -35.36 2.42 22.62
C GLU A 81 -34.18 2.70 23.58
N LYS A 82 -33.87 3.96 23.85
CA LYS A 82 -32.69 4.36 24.65
C LYS A 82 -32.64 3.77 26.05
N GLN A 83 -33.79 3.48 26.66
CA GLN A 83 -33.89 2.83 27.99
C GLN A 83 -33.49 1.37 27.93
N GLY A 84 -33.39 0.77 26.74
CA GLY A 84 -33.09 -0.63 26.53
C GLY A 84 -34.31 -1.53 26.56
N ALA A 85 -34.06 -2.85 26.54
CA ALA A 85 -35.07 -3.90 26.69
C ALA A 85 -34.44 -5.15 27.32
N ILE A 86 -35.23 -5.98 27.98
CA ILE A 86 -34.79 -7.18 28.71
C ILE A 86 -35.41 -8.43 28.11
N LEU A 87 -34.58 -9.41 27.70
CA LEU A 87 -34.97 -10.75 27.28
C LEU A 87 -34.93 -11.66 28.52
N ASN A 88 -36.10 -12.04 29.02
CA ASN A 88 -36.20 -12.79 30.27
C ASN A 88 -35.94 -14.29 30.03
N ASN A 89 -34.71 -14.71 30.29
CA ASN A 89 -34.21 -16.10 30.18
C ASN A 89 -34.00 -16.76 31.55
N SER A 90 -34.92 -16.55 32.44
CA SER A 90 -34.88 -17.16 33.79
C SER A 90 -36.24 -17.63 34.25
N TYR A 91 -36.31 -18.77 34.89
CA TYR A 91 -37.49 -19.25 35.54
C TYR A 91 -37.73 -18.58 36.93
N VAL A 92 -36.66 -18.13 37.56
CA VAL A 92 -36.70 -17.49 38.90
C VAL A 92 -36.47 -15.99 38.78
N THR A 93 -36.80 -15.25 39.83
CA THR A 93 -36.47 -13.82 39.93
C THR A 93 -34.97 -13.62 39.71
N SER A 94 -34.60 -12.73 38.80
CA SER A 94 -33.22 -12.46 38.39
C SER A 94 -32.88 -10.98 38.45
N LYS A 95 -31.62 -10.69 38.80
CA LYS A 95 -31.06 -9.34 38.78
C LYS A 95 -30.68 -8.96 37.34
N THR A 96 -31.04 -7.76 36.98
CA THR A 96 -30.66 -7.14 35.69
C THR A 96 -29.96 -5.81 35.96
N GLU A 97 -29.17 -5.34 34.99
CA GLU A 97 -28.52 -4.03 35.08
C GLU A 97 -29.50 -2.91 34.74
N LEU A 98 -30.42 -3.15 33.79
CA LEU A 98 -31.36 -2.12 33.29
C LEU A 98 -32.51 -1.90 34.27
N ALA A 99 -33.08 -2.95 34.93
CA ALA A 99 -34.30 -2.83 35.71
C ALA A 99 -34.19 -3.38 37.15
N GLY A 100 -33.01 -3.70 37.65
CA GLY A 100 -32.86 -4.32 38.95
C GLY A 100 -33.39 -5.75 38.94
N TYR A 101 -34.31 -6.10 39.87
CA TYR A 101 -34.87 -7.47 39.95
C TYR A 101 -36.13 -7.58 39.09
N VAL A 102 -36.17 -8.60 38.22
CA VAL A 102 -37.34 -8.94 37.40
C VAL A 102 -37.85 -10.33 37.78
N GLN A 103 -39.16 -10.53 37.67
CA GLN A 103 -39.79 -11.83 37.95
C GLN A 103 -39.35 -12.87 36.90
N GLY A 104 -39.38 -14.14 37.28
CA GLY A 104 -39.09 -15.24 36.40
C GLY A 104 -40.12 -15.40 35.27
N ASN A 105 -39.66 -15.94 34.16
CA ASN A 105 -40.48 -16.28 33.01
C ASN A 105 -40.94 -17.74 33.10
N SER A 106 -42.24 -17.97 33.21
CA SER A 106 -42.83 -19.31 33.34
C SER A 106 -42.51 -20.23 32.13
N ASN A 107 -42.21 -19.67 30.95
CA ASN A 107 -41.82 -20.45 29.79
C ASN A 107 -40.47 -21.17 29.98
N MET A 108 -39.67 -20.76 30.97
CA MET A 108 -38.35 -21.35 31.27
C MET A 108 -38.41 -22.51 32.24
N VAL A 109 -39.57 -23.00 32.60
CA VAL A 109 -39.76 -24.10 33.57
C VAL A 109 -39.05 -25.40 33.18
N ASN A 110 -38.94 -25.68 31.88
CA ASN A 110 -38.26 -26.87 31.33
C ASN A 110 -36.81 -26.60 30.92
N GLY A 111 -36.25 -25.45 31.28
CA GLY A 111 -34.88 -25.02 30.95
C GLY A 111 -34.83 -23.68 30.25
N THR A 112 -33.67 -23.05 30.36
CA THR A 112 -33.40 -21.75 29.76
C THR A 112 -32.95 -21.89 28.29
N ALA A 113 -33.14 -20.84 27.51
CA ALA A 113 -32.66 -20.80 26.13
C ALA A 113 -31.13 -20.65 26.06
N LYS A 114 -30.50 -21.35 25.13
CA LYS A 114 -29.12 -21.16 24.71
C LYS A 114 -29.01 -20.13 23.59
N VAL A 115 -30.04 -20.05 22.74
CA VAL A 115 -30.15 -19.11 21.65
C VAL A 115 -31.54 -18.46 21.69
N ILE A 116 -31.57 -17.13 21.71
CA ILE A 116 -32.80 -16.35 21.68
C ILE A 116 -32.87 -15.66 20.33
N VAL A 117 -33.78 -16.08 19.48
CA VAL A 117 -34.02 -15.50 18.17
C VAL A 117 -35.16 -14.49 18.24
N ASN A 118 -34.91 -13.23 17.95
CA ASN A 118 -35.90 -12.17 17.81
C ASN A 118 -36.03 -11.83 16.33
N GLN A 119 -37.08 -12.39 15.68
CA GLN A 119 -37.30 -12.24 14.24
C GLN A 119 -38.49 -11.35 13.91
N VAL A 120 -38.27 -10.29 13.15
CA VAL A 120 -39.34 -9.45 12.61
C VAL A 120 -39.92 -10.10 11.37
N THR A 121 -41.24 -10.16 11.32
CA THR A 121 -42.03 -10.80 10.25
C THR A 121 -42.74 -9.78 9.34
N SER A 122 -42.90 -8.54 9.82
CA SER A 122 -43.50 -7.45 9.09
C SER A 122 -42.55 -6.79 8.09
N GLY A 123 -43.02 -5.73 7.40
CA GLY A 123 -42.20 -4.88 6.51
C GLY A 123 -41.45 -3.73 7.21
N THR A 124 -41.49 -3.62 8.54
CA THR A 124 -40.86 -2.49 9.26
C THR A 124 -39.39 -2.79 9.63
N PRO A 125 -38.47 -1.84 9.45
CA PRO A 125 -37.07 -2.00 9.90
C PRO A 125 -36.97 -1.96 11.44
N THR A 126 -35.87 -2.45 11.97
CA THR A 126 -35.55 -2.42 13.41
C THR A 126 -34.60 -1.25 13.72
N SER A 127 -34.88 -0.52 14.81
CA SER A 127 -33.97 0.44 15.42
C SER A 127 -33.48 -0.05 16.77
N MET A 128 -32.16 0.03 17.01
CA MET A 128 -31.53 -0.30 18.29
C MET A 128 -30.80 0.94 18.83
N ASN A 129 -31.49 1.66 19.75
CA ASN A 129 -31.01 2.92 20.33
C ASN A 129 -30.50 2.71 21.79
N GLY A 130 -30.67 1.53 22.34
CA GLY A 130 -30.31 1.14 23.71
C GLY A 130 -29.84 -0.29 23.82
N TYR A 131 -29.51 -0.70 25.04
CA TYR A 131 -29.02 -2.04 25.32
C TYR A 131 -30.10 -3.10 25.33
N LEU A 132 -29.77 -4.27 24.83
CA LEU A 132 -30.57 -5.48 24.92
C LEU A 132 -29.91 -6.43 25.96
N GLU A 133 -30.56 -6.60 27.11
CA GLU A 133 -30.06 -7.41 28.23
C GLU A 133 -30.71 -8.77 28.27
N VAL A 134 -29.93 -9.83 28.52
CA VAL A 134 -30.44 -11.14 28.83
C VAL A 134 -30.56 -11.30 30.37
N ALA A 135 -31.77 -11.41 30.90
CA ALA A 135 -31.96 -11.68 32.31
C ALA A 135 -31.74 -13.15 32.64
N GLY A 136 -31.02 -13.44 33.71
CA GLY A 136 -30.73 -14.79 34.16
C GLY A 136 -29.60 -15.47 33.41
N GLN A 137 -29.84 -16.64 32.82
CA GLN A 137 -28.81 -17.41 32.13
C GLN A 137 -28.40 -16.73 30.81
N ARG A 138 -27.08 -16.56 30.63
CA ARG A 138 -26.53 -16.06 29.37
C ARG A 138 -27.00 -16.89 28.16
N ALA A 139 -27.19 -16.24 27.05
CA ALA A 139 -27.58 -16.88 25.80
C ALA A 139 -27.05 -16.10 24.61
N SER A 140 -26.94 -16.74 23.45
CA SER A 140 -26.76 -16.09 22.19
C SER A 140 -28.01 -15.32 21.80
N VAL A 141 -27.88 -14.05 21.40
CA VAL A 141 -29.00 -13.17 21.02
C VAL A 141 -28.95 -12.88 19.54
N VAL A 142 -30.01 -13.20 18.82
CA VAL A 142 -30.18 -12.93 17.41
C VAL A 142 -31.28 -11.88 17.24
N VAL A 143 -30.96 -10.79 16.55
CA VAL A 143 -31.94 -9.83 16.02
C VAL A 143 -31.96 -9.98 14.51
N ALA A 144 -33.07 -10.50 13.99
CA ALA A 144 -33.23 -10.84 12.59
C ALA A 144 -34.34 -9.98 11.95
N ASN A 145 -33.99 -9.14 10.99
CA ASN A 145 -34.95 -8.33 10.26
C ASN A 145 -34.59 -8.15 8.79
N PRO A 146 -35.27 -8.83 7.85
CA PRO A 146 -34.99 -8.69 6.41
C PRO A 146 -35.16 -7.27 5.85
N ASN A 147 -35.89 -6.41 6.54
CA ASN A 147 -36.13 -5.02 6.09
C ASN A 147 -35.03 -4.04 6.53
N GLY A 148 -34.06 -4.52 7.33
CA GLY A 148 -32.92 -3.75 7.78
C GLY A 148 -32.90 -3.48 9.28
N ILE A 149 -31.71 -3.14 9.77
CA ILE A 149 -31.44 -2.82 11.16
C ILE A 149 -30.60 -1.56 11.21
N THR A 150 -31.01 -0.59 12.02
CA THR A 150 -30.21 0.60 12.32
C THR A 150 -29.84 0.59 13.79
N VAL A 151 -28.55 0.75 14.11
CA VAL A 151 -28.03 0.81 15.48
C VAL A 151 -27.49 2.20 15.76
N ASN A 152 -27.98 2.85 16.80
CA ASN A 152 -27.55 4.19 17.22
C ASN A 152 -27.43 4.26 18.76
N GLY A 153 -26.32 3.71 19.29
CA GLY A 153 -26.09 3.57 20.73
C GLY A 153 -26.67 2.28 21.31
N GLY A 154 -26.91 1.30 20.44
CA GLY A 154 -27.29 -0.05 20.86
C GLY A 154 -26.11 -0.84 21.41
N GLY A 155 -26.43 -1.84 22.25
CA GLY A 155 -25.45 -2.74 22.81
C GLY A 155 -26.07 -3.99 23.36
N PHE A 156 -25.26 -4.87 23.96
CA PHE A 156 -25.70 -6.13 24.52
C PHE A 156 -25.15 -6.30 25.95
N LEU A 157 -25.98 -6.83 26.85
CA LEU A 157 -25.59 -7.16 28.21
C LEU A 157 -25.91 -8.63 28.49
N ASN A 158 -24.98 -9.33 29.11
CA ASN A 158 -25.11 -10.72 29.48
C ASN A 158 -25.44 -11.67 28.32
N ALA A 159 -24.90 -11.35 27.11
CA ALA A 159 -25.03 -12.19 25.92
C ALA A 159 -23.75 -13.01 25.67
N ASP A 160 -23.89 -14.26 25.18
CA ASP A 160 -22.75 -15.05 24.71
C ASP A 160 -22.30 -14.53 23.32
N HIS A 161 -23.20 -14.62 22.34
CA HIS A 161 -22.99 -14.14 21.00
C HIS A 161 -24.14 -13.23 20.58
N ALA A 162 -23.83 -12.08 20.05
CA ALA A 162 -24.82 -11.15 19.50
C ALA A 162 -24.80 -11.20 17.97
N VAL A 163 -25.94 -11.43 17.37
CA VAL A 163 -26.10 -11.49 15.91
C VAL A 163 -27.12 -10.44 15.47
N LEU A 164 -26.68 -9.52 14.62
CA LEU A 164 -27.53 -8.60 13.89
C LEU A 164 -27.61 -9.07 12.44
N THR A 165 -28.79 -9.47 11.97
CA THR A 165 -28.90 -10.03 10.62
C THR A 165 -30.11 -9.54 9.86
N THR A 166 -29.93 -9.28 8.57
CA THR A 166 -31.04 -9.14 7.62
C THR A 166 -31.50 -10.48 7.06
N GLY A 167 -30.86 -11.58 7.48
CA GLY A 167 -31.28 -12.92 7.13
C GLY A 167 -32.43 -13.43 8.01
N ARG A 168 -33.22 -14.35 7.46
CA ARG A 168 -34.17 -15.13 8.23
C ARG A 168 -33.45 -16.26 8.95
N ALA A 169 -33.73 -16.43 10.22
CA ALA A 169 -33.22 -17.55 10.99
C ALA A 169 -33.97 -18.83 10.64
N GLU A 170 -33.27 -19.86 10.25
CA GLU A 170 -33.83 -21.14 9.82
C GLU A 170 -33.50 -22.26 10.85
N LEU A 171 -34.55 -22.91 11.39
CA LEU A 171 -34.40 -24.06 12.23
C LEU A 171 -34.45 -25.34 11.40
N ASN A 172 -33.67 -26.33 11.79
CA ASN A 172 -33.81 -27.68 11.23
C ASN A 172 -34.94 -28.44 11.89
N GLY A 173 -35.29 -29.63 11.36
CA GLY A 173 -36.38 -30.48 11.90
C GLY A 173 -36.16 -30.97 13.34
N ALA A 174 -34.92 -30.85 13.87
CA ALA A 174 -34.62 -31.19 15.28
C ALA A 174 -34.72 -29.95 16.21
N GLY A 175 -35.03 -28.77 15.68
CA GLY A 175 -35.16 -27.54 16.46
C GLY A 175 -33.86 -26.82 16.78
N ASN A 176 -32.74 -27.12 16.06
CA ASN A 176 -31.52 -26.32 16.11
C ASN A 176 -31.61 -25.15 15.17
N LEU A 177 -31.04 -24.02 15.52
CA LEU A 177 -30.76 -22.94 14.57
C LEU A 177 -29.67 -23.42 13.60
N GLN A 178 -30.01 -23.51 12.31
CA GLN A 178 -29.16 -24.09 11.30
C GLN A 178 -28.45 -23.02 10.49
N ASN A 179 -29.23 -22.08 9.92
CA ASN A 179 -28.71 -21.07 9.02
C ASN A 179 -29.37 -19.71 9.26
N TYR A 180 -28.68 -18.68 8.71
CA TYR A 180 -29.29 -17.39 8.39
C TYR A 180 -29.35 -17.26 6.87
N ARG A 181 -30.54 -17.08 6.31
CA ARG A 181 -30.74 -16.87 4.88
C ARG A 181 -30.82 -15.37 4.61
N VAL A 182 -29.73 -14.78 4.15
CA VAL A 182 -29.61 -13.37 3.80
C VAL A 182 -29.87 -13.20 2.30
N GLU A 183 -30.95 -12.51 1.95
CA GLU A 183 -31.30 -12.23 0.55
C GLU A 183 -31.22 -10.74 0.22
N GLN A 184 -31.53 -9.88 1.20
CA GLN A 184 -31.65 -8.43 1.03
C GLN A 184 -31.33 -7.71 2.34
N GLY A 185 -31.51 -6.40 2.32
CA GLY A 185 -31.50 -5.55 3.50
C GLY A 185 -30.11 -5.04 3.88
N LYS A 186 -30.14 -4.02 4.72
CA LYS A 186 -28.95 -3.30 5.18
C LYS A 186 -28.89 -3.27 6.72
N VAL A 187 -27.70 -3.45 7.28
CA VAL A 187 -27.41 -3.07 8.67
C VAL A 187 -26.61 -1.77 8.64
N ALA A 188 -27.10 -0.74 9.34
CA ALA A 188 -26.45 0.56 9.47
C ALA A 188 -26.07 0.82 10.93
N ILE A 189 -24.81 1.18 11.17
CA ILE A 189 -24.31 1.61 12.48
C ILE A 189 -24.09 3.11 12.42
N GLU A 190 -24.81 3.85 13.25
CA GLU A 190 -24.90 5.32 13.17
C GLU A 190 -24.74 5.99 14.53
N GLY A 191 -24.56 7.29 14.53
CA GLY A 191 -24.60 8.15 15.70
C GLY A 191 -23.65 7.72 16.82
N LYS A 192 -24.19 7.07 17.88
CA LYS A 192 -23.41 6.59 19.01
C LYS A 192 -22.79 5.21 18.81
N GLY A 193 -23.04 4.57 17.66
CA GLY A 193 -22.42 3.29 17.31
C GLY A 193 -23.05 2.07 17.98
N LEU A 194 -22.27 0.98 18.04
CA LEU A 194 -22.63 -0.30 18.62
C LEU A 194 -21.63 -0.69 19.70
N ASP A 195 -22.09 -0.85 20.95
CA ASP A 195 -21.31 -1.42 22.04
C ASP A 195 -21.58 -2.92 22.18
N GLY A 196 -20.71 -3.72 21.59
CA GLY A 196 -20.77 -5.18 21.66
C GLY A 196 -19.84 -5.82 22.71
N LYS A 197 -19.21 -5.04 23.61
CA LYS A 197 -18.27 -5.55 24.61
C LYS A 197 -18.93 -6.45 25.64
N GLY A 198 -20.22 -6.30 25.88
CA GLY A 198 -21.01 -7.16 26.77
C GLY A 198 -21.33 -8.54 26.21
N ALA A 199 -20.87 -8.86 25.00
CA ALA A 199 -20.94 -10.18 24.38
C ALA A 199 -19.53 -10.72 24.07
N ASP A 200 -19.36 -12.04 24.04
CA ASP A 200 -18.08 -12.65 23.67
C ASP A 200 -17.77 -12.43 22.17
N SER A 201 -18.82 -12.34 21.34
CA SER A 201 -18.68 -11.95 19.94
C SER A 201 -19.91 -11.21 19.41
N VAL A 202 -19.68 -10.37 18.42
CA VAL A 202 -20.70 -9.72 17.61
C VAL A 202 -20.57 -10.17 16.16
N SER A 203 -21.69 -10.53 15.54
CA SER A 203 -21.78 -10.88 14.13
C SER A 203 -22.80 -9.99 13.43
N ILE A 204 -22.41 -9.33 12.34
CA ILE A 204 -23.28 -8.53 11.50
C ILE A 204 -23.37 -9.22 10.14
N LEU A 205 -24.57 -9.75 9.83
CA LEU A 205 -24.82 -10.61 8.69
C LEU A 205 -25.89 -9.97 7.80
N ALA A 206 -25.53 -9.32 6.72
CA ALA A 206 -26.46 -8.59 5.89
C ALA A 206 -26.04 -8.58 4.42
N ARG A 207 -26.94 -8.25 3.50
CA ARG A 207 -26.52 -8.04 2.12
C ARG A 207 -25.56 -6.86 2.01
N THR A 208 -25.86 -5.75 2.74
CA THR A 208 -24.96 -4.61 2.85
C THR A 208 -24.81 -4.15 4.30
N ILE A 209 -23.63 -3.66 4.65
CA ILE A 209 -23.32 -3.14 5.97
C ILE A 209 -22.68 -1.77 5.84
N ASN A 210 -23.27 -0.76 6.51
CA ASN A 210 -22.74 0.58 6.56
C ASN A 210 -22.32 0.93 7.99
N VAL A 211 -21.06 1.28 8.19
CA VAL A 211 -20.49 1.64 9.48
C VAL A 211 -20.16 3.13 9.48
N ASN A 212 -21.11 3.94 9.91
CA ASN A 212 -21.00 5.40 9.99
C ASN A 212 -20.66 5.89 11.40
N ALA A 213 -20.41 4.96 12.33
CA ALA A 213 -20.03 5.23 13.71
C ALA A 213 -19.15 4.09 14.26
N GLY A 214 -18.71 4.19 15.51
CA GLY A 214 -17.87 3.17 16.14
C GLY A 214 -18.61 1.85 16.38
N VAL A 215 -17.94 0.74 16.13
CA VAL A 215 -18.33 -0.62 16.56
C VAL A 215 -17.25 -1.14 17.48
N TRP A 216 -17.61 -1.49 18.71
CA TRP A 216 -16.70 -2.06 19.69
C TRP A 216 -17.16 -3.47 20.08
N ALA A 217 -16.25 -4.43 19.98
CA ALA A 217 -16.54 -5.82 20.32
C ALA A 217 -15.29 -6.55 20.84
N ASN A 218 -15.46 -7.71 21.45
CA ASN A 218 -14.35 -8.61 21.74
C ASN A 218 -13.93 -9.34 20.45
N LYS A 219 -14.89 -9.89 19.73
CA LYS A 219 -14.70 -10.50 18.43
C LYS A 219 -15.79 -10.00 17.48
N LEU A 220 -15.41 -9.47 16.34
CA LEU A 220 -16.31 -8.91 15.34
C LEU A 220 -16.27 -9.71 14.04
N ASN A 221 -17.42 -10.18 13.60
CA ASN A 221 -17.58 -10.86 12.31
C ASN A 221 -18.55 -10.09 11.44
N THR A 222 -18.21 -9.84 10.20
CA THR A 222 -19.14 -9.34 9.21
C THR A 222 -19.23 -10.28 8.02
N ARG A 223 -20.45 -10.48 7.52
CA ARG A 223 -20.73 -11.25 6.29
C ARG A 223 -21.65 -10.43 5.41
N THR A 224 -21.19 -10.15 4.20
CA THR A 224 -21.98 -9.37 3.22
C THR A 224 -22.26 -10.18 1.97
N GLY A 225 -23.37 -9.85 1.31
CA GLY A 225 -23.84 -10.51 0.11
C GLY A 225 -25.09 -11.38 0.35
N GLN A 226 -25.63 -11.94 -0.72
CA GLN A 226 -26.73 -12.91 -0.67
C GLN A 226 -26.19 -14.27 -0.28
N ASN A 227 -26.54 -14.77 0.90
CA ASN A 227 -25.88 -15.92 1.49
C ASN A 227 -26.82 -16.85 2.27
N HIS A 228 -26.51 -18.14 2.24
CA HIS A 228 -26.77 -19.04 3.37
C HIS A 228 -25.55 -18.99 4.31
N ILE A 229 -25.77 -18.63 5.56
CA ILE A 229 -24.72 -18.52 6.57
C ILE A 229 -25.00 -19.55 7.67
N ASP A 230 -24.11 -20.52 7.83
CA ASP A 230 -24.20 -21.53 8.89
C ASP A 230 -24.14 -20.84 10.26
N ALA A 231 -25.10 -21.16 11.14
CA ALA A 231 -25.25 -20.49 12.42
C ALA A 231 -24.15 -20.85 13.44
N ASN A 232 -23.44 -21.97 13.28
CA ASN A 232 -22.43 -22.43 14.21
C ASN A 232 -21.03 -21.89 13.91
N ASN A 233 -20.66 -21.83 12.62
CA ASN A 233 -19.30 -21.49 12.20
C ASN A 233 -19.22 -20.23 11.34
N LEU A 234 -20.36 -19.60 11.02
CA LEU A 234 -20.50 -18.42 10.17
C LEU A 234 -19.91 -18.59 8.76
N LYS A 235 -19.82 -19.84 8.27
CA LYS A 235 -19.44 -20.08 6.89
C LYS A 235 -20.57 -19.59 5.99
N ALA A 236 -20.24 -18.64 5.14
CA ALA A 236 -21.16 -18.07 4.18
C ALA A 236 -21.03 -18.80 2.83
N THR A 237 -22.15 -19.23 2.27
CA THR A 237 -22.25 -19.79 0.93
C THR A 237 -23.16 -18.90 0.11
N ALA A 238 -22.67 -18.38 -1.00
CA ALA A 238 -23.45 -17.50 -1.85
C ALA A 238 -24.72 -18.20 -2.35
N LEU A 239 -25.84 -17.49 -2.31
CA LEU A 239 -27.09 -17.95 -2.95
C LEU A 239 -26.93 -17.84 -4.46
N GLU A 240 -27.55 -18.75 -5.20
CA GLU A 240 -27.74 -18.56 -6.62
C GLU A 240 -28.56 -17.27 -6.84
N SER A 241 -28.08 -16.40 -7.71
CA SER A 241 -28.60 -15.04 -7.91
C SER A 241 -30.11 -15.03 -8.03
N SER A 242 -30.81 -14.43 -7.06
CA SER A 242 -32.22 -14.09 -7.24
C SER A 242 -32.31 -12.79 -8.05
N THR A 243 -33.15 -12.75 -9.03
CA THR A 243 -33.33 -11.68 -10.01
C THR A 243 -34.01 -10.41 -9.44
N ILE A 244 -34.19 -10.30 -8.13
CA ILE A 244 -35.16 -9.36 -7.52
C ILE A 244 -34.56 -7.99 -7.16
N GLU A 245 -33.24 -7.87 -6.97
CA GLU A 245 -32.63 -6.58 -6.65
C GLU A 245 -31.33 -6.34 -7.42
N THR A 246 -31.10 -5.08 -7.80
CA THR A 246 -29.84 -4.67 -8.39
C THR A 246 -28.67 -4.95 -7.45
N LYS A 247 -27.61 -5.50 -8.00
CA LYS A 247 -26.39 -5.82 -7.28
C LYS A 247 -25.75 -4.56 -6.70
N PRO A 248 -25.46 -4.50 -5.39
CA PRO A 248 -24.78 -3.35 -4.81
C PRO A 248 -23.34 -3.25 -5.32
N MET A 249 -22.80 -2.05 -5.42
CA MET A 249 -21.37 -1.87 -5.73
C MET A 249 -20.49 -2.19 -4.52
N ILE A 250 -20.95 -1.86 -3.32
CA ILE A 250 -20.24 -2.03 -2.04
C ILE A 250 -21.10 -2.86 -1.10
N GLY A 251 -20.52 -3.90 -0.54
CA GLY A 251 -21.16 -4.76 0.46
C GLY A 251 -20.88 -4.28 1.89
N LEU A 252 -19.64 -3.89 2.17
CA LEU A 252 -19.24 -3.31 3.45
C LEU A 252 -18.65 -1.92 3.20
N ASP A 253 -19.23 -0.91 3.80
CA ASP A 253 -18.74 0.47 3.76
C ASP A 253 -18.48 0.99 5.18
N VAL A 254 -17.22 1.26 5.49
CA VAL A 254 -16.80 1.94 6.73
C VAL A 254 -16.51 3.39 6.39
N ALA A 255 -17.41 4.28 6.73
CA ALA A 255 -17.28 5.70 6.46
C ALA A 255 -16.10 6.34 7.20
N ALA A 256 -15.66 7.52 6.77
CA ALA A 256 -14.50 8.20 7.36
C ALA A 256 -14.65 8.50 8.88
N VAL A 257 -15.88 8.67 9.34
CA VAL A 257 -16.22 8.85 10.76
C VAL A 257 -16.55 7.53 11.46
N GLY A 258 -16.64 6.43 10.71
CA GLY A 258 -16.88 5.08 11.21
C GLY A 258 -15.61 4.39 11.70
N GLY A 259 -15.78 3.39 12.53
CA GLY A 259 -14.67 2.57 13.00
C GLY A 259 -15.09 1.21 13.49
N MET A 260 -14.23 0.22 13.35
CA MET A 260 -14.41 -1.15 13.83
C MET A 260 -13.23 -1.51 14.73
N TYR A 261 -13.52 -1.81 15.99
CA TYR A 261 -12.51 -2.06 17.03
C TYR A 261 -12.82 -3.36 17.75
N ALA A 262 -11.95 -4.34 17.66
CA ALA A 262 -12.10 -5.62 18.37
C ALA A 262 -10.73 -6.30 18.54
N ASN A 263 -10.69 -7.39 19.34
CA ASN A 263 -9.49 -8.22 19.38
C ASN A 263 -9.32 -8.97 18.07
N HIS A 264 -10.40 -9.54 17.55
CA HIS A 264 -10.41 -10.21 16.24
C HIS A 264 -11.49 -9.62 15.35
N ILE A 265 -11.13 -9.27 14.13
CA ILE A 265 -12.07 -8.78 13.11
C ILE A 265 -12.00 -9.70 11.90
N THR A 266 -13.14 -10.22 11.48
CA THR A 266 -13.27 -11.04 10.27
C THR A 266 -14.34 -10.45 9.36
N MET A 267 -13.95 -10.05 8.16
CA MET A 267 -14.83 -9.46 7.14
C MET A 267 -14.86 -10.37 5.91
N VAL A 268 -16.04 -10.83 5.53
CA VAL A 268 -16.20 -11.67 4.32
C VAL A 268 -17.31 -11.09 3.44
N GLY A 269 -16.97 -10.80 2.21
CA GLY A 269 -17.89 -10.46 1.14
C GLY A 269 -17.95 -11.56 0.09
N THR A 270 -19.10 -12.21 -0.07
CA THR A 270 -19.23 -13.38 -0.93
C THR A 270 -19.70 -13.06 -2.34
N GLU A 271 -20.48 -12.00 -2.51
CA GLU A 271 -21.10 -11.64 -3.79
C GLU A 271 -20.02 -11.15 -4.77
N ALA A 272 -19.88 -11.86 -5.90
CA ALA A 272 -18.81 -11.60 -6.87
C ALA A 272 -18.84 -10.15 -7.41
N GLY A 273 -17.71 -9.46 -7.36
CA GLY A 273 -17.56 -8.07 -7.82
C GLY A 273 -18.12 -7.01 -6.88
N VAL A 274 -18.70 -7.39 -5.73
CA VAL A 274 -19.12 -6.44 -4.69
C VAL A 274 -17.94 -6.09 -3.80
N GLY A 275 -17.68 -4.80 -3.65
CA GLY A 275 -16.48 -4.29 -2.98
C GLY A 275 -16.62 -4.14 -1.47
N VAL A 276 -15.48 -3.90 -0.83
CA VAL A 276 -15.32 -3.46 0.56
C VAL A 276 -14.62 -2.11 0.54
N ASN A 277 -15.20 -1.11 1.20
CA ASN A 277 -14.68 0.24 1.26
C ASN A 277 -14.38 0.63 2.72
N LEU A 278 -13.13 0.94 3.02
CA LEU A 278 -12.64 1.28 4.35
C LEU A 278 -12.09 2.71 4.34
N ASN A 279 -12.97 3.70 4.53
CA ASN A 279 -12.57 5.11 4.66
C ASN A 279 -12.23 5.50 6.10
N GLY A 280 -12.75 4.75 7.08
CA GLY A 280 -12.51 4.93 8.51
C GLY A 280 -11.38 4.05 9.04
N VAL A 281 -11.49 3.69 10.32
CA VAL A 281 -10.50 2.87 11.02
C VAL A 281 -11.03 1.45 11.24
N VAL A 282 -10.26 0.45 10.85
CA VAL A 282 -10.49 -0.96 11.21
C VAL A 282 -9.26 -1.43 11.97
N ALA A 283 -9.42 -1.66 13.27
CA ALA A 283 -8.32 -1.95 14.18
C ALA A 283 -8.58 -3.20 15.02
N GLY A 284 -7.75 -4.21 14.81
CA GLY A 284 -7.77 -5.45 15.60
C GLY A 284 -6.55 -5.54 16.53
N SER A 285 -6.77 -5.70 17.84
CA SER A 285 -5.66 -5.85 18.78
C SER A 285 -4.95 -7.22 18.68
N GLN A 286 -5.51 -8.16 17.94
CA GLN A 286 -4.88 -9.45 17.65
C GLN A 286 -4.88 -9.73 16.16
N SER A 287 -6.03 -9.88 15.52
CA SER A 287 -6.06 -10.22 14.11
C SER A 287 -7.14 -9.48 13.33
N VAL A 288 -6.81 -9.15 12.08
CA VAL A 288 -7.78 -8.68 11.09
C VAL A 288 -7.69 -9.57 9.86
N SER A 289 -8.85 -10.05 9.41
CA SER A 289 -8.98 -10.84 8.19
C SER A 289 -10.05 -10.24 7.28
N VAL A 290 -9.71 -10.01 6.03
CA VAL A 290 -10.60 -9.52 4.97
C VAL A 290 -10.59 -10.52 3.81
N ASP A 291 -11.76 -11.03 3.41
CA ASP A 291 -11.94 -11.82 2.18
C ASP A 291 -13.06 -11.19 1.36
N ALA A 292 -12.72 -10.41 0.36
CA ALA A 292 -13.66 -9.70 -0.50
C ALA A 292 -13.67 -10.31 -1.91
N ASN A 293 -14.82 -10.75 -2.38
CA ASN A 293 -14.99 -11.26 -3.74
C ASN A 293 -15.17 -10.10 -4.77
N GLY A 294 -14.59 -8.95 -4.49
CA GLY A 294 -14.62 -7.74 -5.29
C GLY A 294 -13.39 -6.88 -5.04
N HIS A 295 -13.58 -5.57 -5.10
CA HIS A 295 -12.55 -4.57 -4.84
C HIS A 295 -12.44 -4.27 -3.34
N LEU A 296 -11.23 -4.24 -2.79
CA LEU A 296 -10.92 -3.72 -1.46
C LEU A 296 -10.26 -2.33 -1.60
N SER A 297 -10.95 -1.30 -1.15
CA SER A 297 -10.43 0.07 -1.08
C SER A 297 -10.10 0.43 0.37
N VAL A 298 -8.84 0.79 0.63
CA VAL A 298 -8.37 1.25 1.95
C VAL A 298 -7.98 2.72 1.83
N ASN A 299 -8.95 3.60 2.08
CA ASN A 299 -8.78 5.05 2.10
C ASN A 299 -8.56 5.59 3.52
N GLY A 300 -8.73 4.73 4.52
CA GLY A 300 -8.50 4.96 5.93
C GLY A 300 -7.38 4.07 6.46
N THR A 301 -7.57 3.54 7.66
CA THR A 301 -6.60 2.66 8.33
C THR A 301 -7.16 1.25 8.48
N LEU A 302 -6.41 0.27 8.00
CA LEU A 302 -6.62 -1.16 8.23
C LEU A 302 -5.42 -1.68 9.00
N GLN A 303 -5.60 -1.98 10.30
CA GLN A 303 -4.48 -2.34 11.17
C GLN A 303 -4.78 -3.51 12.09
N SER A 304 -3.71 -4.20 12.47
CA SER A 304 -3.76 -5.30 13.43
C SER A 304 -2.45 -5.36 14.23
N ASP A 305 -2.52 -5.65 15.52
CA ASP A 305 -1.31 -5.71 16.35
C ASP A 305 -0.51 -7.02 16.17
N THR A 306 -1.15 -8.10 15.62
CA THR A 306 -0.47 -9.39 15.51
C THR A 306 -0.47 -9.98 14.11
N SER A 307 -1.59 -9.98 13.39
CA SER A 307 -1.71 -10.61 12.08
C SER A 307 -2.79 -9.96 11.24
N LEU A 308 -2.42 -9.55 10.04
CA LEU A 308 -3.34 -9.02 9.05
C LEU A 308 -3.30 -9.87 7.78
N VAL A 309 -4.48 -10.35 7.38
CA VAL A 309 -4.67 -11.10 6.14
C VAL A 309 -5.73 -10.39 5.30
N ALA A 310 -5.42 -10.06 4.05
CA ALA A 310 -6.40 -9.50 3.13
C ALA A 310 -6.35 -10.19 1.77
N LYS A 311 -7.52 -10.63 1.32
CA LYS A 311 -7.72 -11.22 0.01
C LYS A 311 -8.85 -10.49 -0.71
N ALA A 312 -8.60 -10.09 -1.97
CA ALA A 312 -9.59 -9.42 -2.80
C ALA A 312 -9.27 -9.64 -4.29
N ASN A 313 -10.23 -9.38 -5.18
CA ASN A 313 -9.94 -9.38 -6.62
C ASN A 313 -9.00 -8.24 -7.02
N SER A 314 -9.14 -7.08 -6.38
CA SER A 314 -8.19 -5.98 -6.49
C SER A 314 -8.10 -5.23 -5.17
N ILE A 315 -6.91 -4.74 -4.85
CA ILE A 315 -6.64 -3.95 -3.63
C ILE A 315 -6.11 -2.58 -4.06
N GLN A 316 -6.72 -1.53 -3.52
CA GLN A 316 -6.21 -0.17 -3.60
C GLN A 316 -5.98 0.36 -2.19
N ASN A 317 -4.74 0.66 -1.87
CA ASN A 317 -4.36 1.30 -0.60
C ASN A 317 -3.97 2.76 -0.86
N ILE A 318 -4.67 3.69 -0.20
CA ILE A 318 -4.39 5.12 -0.30
C ILE A 318 -3.76 5.66 1.00
N LYS A 319 -4.05 5.02 2.14
CA LYS A 319 -3.48 5.45 3.42
C LYS A 319 -2.65 4.36 4.08
N THR A 320 -3.25 3.48 4.89
CA THR A 320 -2.47 2.59 5.74
C THR A 320 -3.05 1.19 5.79
N ILE A 321 -2.21 0.20 5.48
CA ILE A 321 -2.38 -1.20 5.85
C ILE A 321 -1.20 -1.55 6.75
N ASP A 322 -1.45 -1.88 8.00
CA ASP A 322 -0.39 -2.08 8.99
C ASP A 322 -0.62 -3.34 9.84
N SER A 323 0.46 -4.09 10.05
CA SER A 323 0.46 -5.23 10.95
C SER A 323 1.62 -5.17 11.95
N GLY A 324 1.30 -5.13 13.22
CA GLY A 324 2.28 -5.28 14.31
C GLY A 324 2.96 -6.65 14.34
N GLY A 325 2.53 -7.59 13.51
CA GLY A 325 3.13 -8.91 13.32
C GLY A 325 3.28 -9.26 11.85
N ASN A 326 2.65 -10.34 11.42
CA ASN A 326 2.71 -10.79 10.02
C ASN A 326 1.63 -10.16 9.15
N LEU A 327 1.97 -9.90 7.90
CA LEU A 327 1.07 -9.39 6.87
C LEU A 327 0.99 -10.39 5.71
N ASP A 328 -0.23 -10.70 5.25
CA ASP A 328 -0.47 -11.51 4.05
C ASP A 328 -1.51 -10.81 3.16
N LEU A 329 -1.10 -10.40 1.98
CA LEU A 329 -1.98 -9.80 0.96
C LEU A 329 -2.02 -10.68 -0.27
N LYS A 330 -3.24 -11.02 -0.72
CA LYS A 330 -3.45 -11.79 -1.94
C LYS A 330 -4.48 -11.13 -2.84
N THR A 331 -4.11 -10.85 -4.10
CA THR A 331 -4.98 -10.15 -5.04
C THR A 331 -4.56 -10.38 -6.49
N LYS A 332 -5.41 -10.01 -7.44
CA LYS A 332 -5.00 -9.96 -8.86
C LYS A 332 -4.26 -8.67 -9.20
N LYS A 333 -4.70 -7.53 -8.64
CA LYS A 333 -4.07 -6.22 -8.85
C LYS A 333 -3.91 -5.49 -7.52
N LEU A 334 -2.74 -4.89 -7.31
CA LEU A 334 -2.46 -4.06 -6.15
C LEU A 334 -1.98 -2.67 -6.59
N ILE A 335 -2.65 -1.63 -6.12
CA ILE A 335 -2.19 -0.26 -6.22
C ILE A 335 -1.93 0.24 -4.79
N ASN A 336 -0.68 0.52 -4.49
CA ASN A 336 -0.28 1.10 -3.21
C ASN A 336 0.15 2.55 -3.41
N ALA A 337 -0.67 3.49 -2.99
CA ALA A 337 -0.35 4.92 -2.90
C ALA A 337 -0.17 5.39 -1.44
N GLY A 338 -0.39 4.50 -0.48
CA GLY A 338 -0.18 4.71 0.94
C GLY A 338 0.91 3.79 1.50
N ASN A 339 0.84 3.50 2.79
CA ASN A 339 1.80 2.63 3.45
C ASN A 339 1.24 1.22 3.62
N ILE A 340 2.06 0.21 3.30
CA ILE A 340 1.81 -1.19 3.63
C ILE A 340 2.98 -1.65 4.49
N THR A 341 2.74 -1.93 5.77
CA THR A 341 3.80 -2.20 6.74
C THR A 341 3.52 -3.45 7.56
N SER A 342 4.60 -4.13 7.95
CA SER A 342 4.55 -5.20 8.94
C SER A 342 5.79 -5.14 9.86
N VAL A 343 5.62 -5.42 11.14
CA VAL A 343 6.76 -5.47 12.07
C VAL A 343 7.56 -6.77 11.88
N LYS A 344 6.87 -7.87 11.58
CA LYS A 344 7.49 -9.16 11.26
C LYS A 344 7.51 -9.37 9.75
N ASN A 345 7.05 -10.50 9.28
CA ASN A 345 7.13 -10.84 7.87
C ASN A 345 5.93 -10.31 7.08
N GLY A 346 6.21 -9.79 5.89
CA GLY A 346 5.23 -9.45 4.89
C GLY A 346 5.25 -10.43 3.73
N HIS A 347 4.08 -10.92 3.32
CA HIS A 347 3.91 -11.72 2.12
C HIS A 347 2.84 -11.05 1.24
N ILE A 348 3.23 -10.65 0.04
CA ILE A 348 2.36 -9.94 -0.91
C ILE A 348 2.36 -10.71 -2.21
N LYS A 349 1.21 -11.30 -2.54
CA LYS A 349 1.01 -12.07 -3.77
C LYS A 349 0.01 -11.40 -4.68
N VAL A 350 0.47 -10.97 -5.84
CA VAL A 350 -0.31 -10.27 -6.87
C VAL A 350 -0.24 -11.08 -8.18
N GLU A 351 -1.38 -11.52 -8.70
CA GLU A 351 -1.38 -12.37 -9.89
C GLU A 351 -0.93 -11.62 -11.15
N GLU A 352 -1.33 -10.35 -11.30
CA GLU A 352 -1.08 -9.53 -12.48
C GLU A 352 -0.08 -8.41 -12.18
N THR A 353 -0.57 -7.24 -11.78
CA THR A 353 0.25 -6.03 -11.64
C THR A 353 0.22 -5.48 -10.22
N LEU A 354 1.41 -5.22 -9.67
CA LEU A 354 1.64 -4.45 -8.48
C LEU A 354 2.21 -3.07 -8.88
N THR A 355 1.50 -2.01 -8.50
CA THR A 355 1.98 -0.62 -8.63
C THR A 355 2.22 -0.05 -7.24
N ASN A 356 3.48 0.20 -6.91
CA ASN A 356 3.87 0.84 -5.66
C ASN A 356 4.27 2.30 -5.93
N LYS A 357 3.62 3.22 -5.22
CA LYS A 357 3.86 4.68 -5.27
C LYS A 357 4.16 5.27 -3.89
N ASN A 358 4.41 4.42 -2.90
CA ASN A 358 4.76 4.82 -1.55
C ASN A 358 5.54 3.66 -0.87
N THR A 359 5.32 3.37 0.38
CA THR A 359 6.12 2.41 1.14
C THR A 359 5.45 1.03 1.25
N MET A 360 6.24 -0.01 1.02
CA MET A 360 5.94 -1.40 1.36
C MET A 360 7.10 -1.92 2.21
N ALA A 361 6.85 -2.27 3.47
CA ALA A 361 7.90 -2.55 4.43
C ALA A 361 7.61 -3.76 5.34
N ALA A 362 8.67 -4.50 5.69
CA ALA A 362 8.63 -5.52 6.73
C ALA A 362 9.84 -5.36 7.68
N GLY A 363 9.60 -5.18 8.98
CA GLY A 363 10.66 -4.81 9.92
C GLY A 363 11.27 -3.43 9.65
N ALA A 364 10.48 -2.53 9.05
CA ALA A 364 10.84 -1.14 8.79
C ALA A 364 9.60 -0.25 8.95
N ASN A 365 9.82 1.04 9.23
CA ASN A 365 8.72 1.99 9.42
C ASN A 365 8.20 2.56 8.08
N THR A 366 7.23 3.44 8.13
CA THR A 366 6.60 4.08 6.96
C THR A 366 7.54 4.97 6.14
N GLN A 367 8.66 5.40 6.70
CA GLN A 367 9.72 6.14 6.03
C GLN A 367 10.77 5.21 5.41
N GLY A 368 10.63 3.89 5.60
CA GLY A 368 11.57 2.87 5.14
C GLY A 368 12.76 2.62 6.06
N ALA A 369 12.80 3.25 7.25
CA ALA A 369 13.85 3.01 8.23
C ALA A 369 13.65 1.65 8.91
N VAL A 370 14.72 0.85 9.00
CA VAL A 370 14.72 -0.50 9.56
C VAL A 370 14.45 -0.46 11.07
N THR A 371 13.49 -1.23 11.53
CA THR A 371 13.07 -1.32 12.94
C THR A 371 13.20 -2.74 13.51
N GLY A 372 13.49 -3.72 12.67
CA GLY A 372 13.59 -5.14 13.06
C GLY A 372 14.07 -6.02 11.90
N ASN A 373 14.04 -7.33 12.10
CA ASN A 373 14.53 -8.32 11.13
C ASN A 373 13.41 -8.94 10.27
N GLY A 374 12.27 -8.29 10.14
CA GLY A 374 11.17 -8.77 9.32
C GLY A 374 11.58 -8.90 7.85
N SER A 375 11.12 -9.94 7.18
CA SER A 375 11.38 -10.20 5.76
C SER A 375 10.14 -9.91 4.91
N LEU A 376 10.35 -9.39 3.71
CA LEU A 376 9.30 -9.06 2.75
C LEU A 376 9.42 -9.95 1.51
N SER A 377 8.38 -10.73 1.23
CA SER A 377 8.25 -11.50 0.00
C SER A 377 7.18 -10.89 -0.89
N VAL A 378 7.54 -10.55 -2.12
CA VAL A 378 6.65 -9.96 -3.12
C VAL A 378 6.64 -10.86 -4.35
N GLU A 379 5.48 -11.40 -4.69
CA GLU A 379 5.24 -12.16 -5.92
C GLU A 379 4.26 -11.38 -6.80
N ALA A 380 4.62 -11.12 -8.06
CA ALA A 380 3.72 -10.44 -8.99
C ALA A 380 4.00 -10.83 -10.45
N GLY A 381 3.04 -10.61 -11.36
CA GLY A 381 3.31 -10.65 -12.79
C GLY A 381 4.26 -9.51 -13.19
N THR A 382 3.88 -8.28 -12.91
CA THR A 382 4.70 -7.08 -13.13
C THR A 382 4.73 -6.23 -11.87
N ILE A 383 5.90 -5.76 -11.47
CA ILE A 383 6.10 -4.81 -10.37
C ILE A 383 6.53 -3.47 -10.95
N ARG A 384 5.81 -2.41 -10.60
CA ARG A 384 6.16 -1.01 -10.87
C ARG A 384 6.36 -0.27 -9.55
N ASN A 385 7.63 0.00 -9.22
CA ASN A 385 8.03 0.75 -8.03
C ASN A 385 8.50 2.13 -8.48
N THR A 386 7.62 3.13 -8.39
CA THR A 386 7.82 4.47 -8.96
C THR A 386 7.83 5.50 -7.85
N ASP A 387 8.95 6.19 -7.65
CA ASP A 387 9.19 7.14 -6.54
C ASP A 387 8.74 6.56 -5.18
N ALA A 388 9.10 5.31 -4.93
CA ALA A 388 8.51 4.49 -3.88
C ALA A 388 9.55 3.56 -3.26
N VAL A 389 9.22 3.01 -2.09
CA VAL A 389 10.12 2.13 -1.33
C VAL A 389 9.53 0.74 -1.16
N ILE A 390 10.33 -0.28 -1.44
CA ILE A 390 10.12 -1.67 -1.04
C ILE A 390 11.29 -2.04 -0.13
N VAL A 391 11.04 -2.33 1.15
CA VAL A 391 12.12 -2.49 2.12
C VAL A 391 11.83 -3.59 3.13
N SER A 392 12.89 -4.28 3.55
CA SER A 392 12.83 -5.13 4.74
C SER A 392 14.09 -5.03 5.60
N GLY A 393 13.94 -5.23 6.89
CA GLY A 393 15.08 -5.35 7.79
C GLY A 393 15.83 -6.67 7.64
N GLY A 394 15.13 -7.73 7.23
CA GLY A 394 15.67 -9.04 6.87
C GLY A 394 15.89 -9.18 5.37
N THR A 395 15.25 -10.17 4.76
CA THR A 395 15.37 -10.42 3.32
C THR A 395 14.21 -9.81 2.55
N THR A 396 14.50 -8.95 1.58
CA THR A 396 13.55 -8.56 0.53
C THR A 396 13.68 -9.53 -0.63
N ARG A 397 12.65 -10.35 -0.83
CA ARG A 397 12.56 -11.32 -1.92
C ARG A 397 11.51 -10.87 -2.92
N ILE A 398 11.89 -10.77 -4.18
CA ILE A 398 11.00 -10.41 -5.28
C ILE A 398 11.02 -11.55 -6.30
N ASN A 399 9.83 -12.03 -6.67
CA ASN A 399 9.64 -12.98 -7.75
C ASN A 399 8.58 -12.42 -8.71
N SER A 400 8.98 -12.10 -9.94
CA SER A 400 8.13 -11.41 -10.90
C SER A 400 8.58 -11.74 -12.32
N LYS A 401 7.74 -11.49 -13.32
CA LYS A 401 8.20 -11.48 -14.72
C LYS A 401 8.94 -10.19 -15.02
N GLU A 402 8.43 -9.06 -14.55
CA GLU A 402 9.04 -7.75 -14.80
C GLU A 402 9.13 -6.95 -13.51
N VAL A 403 10.27 -6.32 -13.28
CA VAL A 403 10.49 -5.37 -12.19
C VAL A 403 10.96 -4.04 -12.78
N HIS A 404 10.13 -3.02 -12.67
CA HIS A 404 10.44 -1.66 -13.05
C HIS A 404 10.62 -0.81 -11.78
N ASN A 405 11.87 -0.60 -11.39
CA ASN A 405 12.26 0.28 -10.29
C ASN A 405 12.71 1.60 -10.89
N ILE A 406 11.83 2.60 -10.89
CA ILE A 406 11.98 3.81 -11.70
C ILE A 406 11.70 5.08 -10.89
N GLU A 407 12.26 6.22 -11.38
CA GLU A 407 11.98 7.54 -10.82
C GLU A 407 12.23 7.61 -9.30
N ASN A 408 13.47 7.37 -8.84
CA ASN A 408 13.82 7.29 -7.43
C ASN A 408 13.16 6.10 -6.71
N GLY A 409 12.82 5.03 -7.44
CA GLY A 409 12.36 3.78 -6.85
C GLY A 409 13.46 3.13 -6.02
N ARG A 410 13.13 2.59 -4.86
CA ARG A 410 14.09 2.04 -3.92
C ARG A 410 13.66 0.64 -3.49
N ILE A 411 14.56 -0.33 -3.65
CA ILE A 411 14.37 -1.72 -3.22
C ILE A 411 15.52 -2.04 -2.27
N TYR A 412 15.21 -2.22 -0.98
CA TYR A 412 16.18 -2.39 0.07
C TYR A 412 15.93 -3.65 0.91
N GLY A 413 17.00 -4.16 1.52
CA GLY A 413 16.92 -5.27 2.47
C GLY A 413 18.20 -5.45 3.28
N GLY A 414 18.15 -6.22 4.36
CA GLY A 414 19.35 -6.84 4.87
C GLY A 414 19.99 -7.67 3.76
N LYS A 415 19.20 -8.56 3.16
CA LYS A 415 19.51 -9.22 1.89
C LYS A 415 18.46 -8.86 0.85
N VAL A 416 18.87 -8.71 -0.41
CA VAL A 416 17.96 -8.53 -1.55
C VAL A 416 18.13 -9.71 -2.51
N ALA A 417 17.01 -10.36 -2.82
CA ALA A 417 16.96 -11.46 -3.78
C ALA A 417 15.87 -11.20 -4.81
N ILE A 418 16.23 -10.95 -6.05
CA ILE A 418 15.31 -10.67 -7.15
C ILE A 418 15.44 -11.79 -8.19
N GLN A 419 14.31 -12.41 -8.52
CA GLN A 419 14.19 -13.37 -9.61
C GLN A 419 13.13 -12.85 -10.58
N THR A 420 13.53 -12.58 -11.83
CA THR A 420 12.65 -11.94 -12.82
C THR A 420 13.09 -12.30 -14.24
N GLU A 421 12.27 -12.00 -15.25
CA GLU A 421 12.69 -12.02 -16.66
C GLU A 421 13.38 -10.68 -16.99
N VAL A 422 12.83 -9.55 -16.51
CA VAL A 422 13.35 -8.21 -16.77
C VAL A 422 13.47 -7.41 -15.48
N LEU A 423 14.64 -6.86 -15.23
CA LEU A 423 14.87 -5.83 -14.20
C LEU A 423 15.29 -4.53 -14.87
N GLU A 424 14.50 -3.48 -14.70
CA GLU A 424 14.87 -2.11 -15.02
C GLU A 424 15.05 -1.29 -13.73
N ASN A 425 16.26 -0.83 -13.49
CA ASN A 425 16.61 0.10 -12.43
C ASN A 425 17.02 1.42 -13.10
N ARG A 426 16.11 2.39 -13.18
CA ARG A 426 16.23 3.55 -14.09
C ARG A 426 15.79 4.84 -13.41
N LYS A 427 16.28 5.96 -13.96
CA LYS A 427 16.00 7.30 -13.48
C LYS A 427 14.65 7.84 -13.97
N ASN A 428 14.46 7.90 -15.27
CA ASN A 428 13.19 8.34 -15.89
C ASN A 428 13.08 7.80 -17.32
N VAL A 429 12.16 6.87 -17.52
CA VAL A 429 12.01 6.14 -18.79
C VAL A 429 11.72 7.07 -19.97
N ALA A 430 10.86 8.06 -19.79
CA ALA A 430 10.45 8.95 -20.86
C ALA A 430 11.58 9.90 -21.28
N LEU A 431 12.28 10.49 -20.31
CA LEU A 431 13.40 11.39 -20.56
C LEU A 431 14.61 10.64 -21.11
N GLU A 432 14.88 9.44 -20.63
CA GLU A 432 15.95 8.60 -21.15
C GLU A 432 15.68 8.21 -22.61
N SER A 433 14.46 7.85 -22.97
CA SER A 433 14.11 7.57 -24.37
C SER A 433 14.20 8.81 -25.25
N LYS A 434 13.85 9.99 -24.71
CA LYS A 434 14.00 11.28 -25.40
C LYS A 434 15.47 11.64 -25.60
N LEU A 435 16.32 11.31 -24.62
CA LEU A 435 17.76 11.50 -24.71
C LEU A 435 18.37 10.60 -25.79
N ASP A 436 18.02 9.30 -25.78
CA ASP A 436 18.50 8.35 -26.80
C ASP A 436 18.16 8.83 -28.23
N ALA A 437 16.92 9.29 -28.44
CA ALA A 437 16.50 9.81 -29.73
C ALA A 437 17.26 11.09 -30.12
N ALA A 438 17.44 12.00 -29.15
CA ALA A 438 18.20 13.24 -29.42
C ALA A 438 19.68 12.98 -29.73
N MET A 439 20.28 12.00 -29.03
CA MET A 439 21.66 11.58 -29.28
C MET A 439 21.80 10.92 -30.66
N ALA A 440 20.85 10.08 -31.06
CA ALA A 440 20.84 9.48 -32.38
C ALA A 440 20.74 10.54 -33.49
N ASP A 441 19.88 11.55 -33.31
CA ASP A 441 19.74 12.67 -34.23
C ASP A 441 21.03 13.51 -34.33
N MET A 442 21.66 13.77 -33.17
CA MET A 442 22.94 14.49 -33.11
C MET A 442 24.04 13.72 -33.85
N LYS A 443 24.14 12.41 -33.58
CA LYS A 443 25.12 11.54 -34.24
C LYS A 443 24.92 11.53 -35.77
N ALA A 444 23.68 11.45 -36.23
CA ALA A 444 23.39 11.51 -37.65
C ALA A 444 23.77 12.87 -38.31
N ALA A 445 23.71 13.97 -37.54
CA ALA A 445 24.18 15.28 -37.99
C ALA A 445 25.71 15.34 -37.99
N GLU A 446 26.37 14.80 -36.99
CA GLU A 446 27.82 14.66 -36.87
C GLU A 446 28.38 13.85 -38.03
N ASP A 447 27.86 12.68 -38.34
CA ASP A 447 28.29 11.83 -39.45
C ASP A 447 28.22 12.56 -40.80
N LYS A 448 27.18 13.38 -40.99
CA LYS A 448 27.07 14.21 -42.23
C LYS A 448 28.11 15.31 -42.28
N LEU A 449 28.43 15.94 -41.16
CA LEU A 449 29.45 16.97 -41.06
C LEU A 449 30.82 16.36 -41.24
N GLU A 450 31.14 15.25 -40.63
CA GLU A 450 32.40 14.49 -40.81
C GLU A 450 32.56 14.06 -42.26
N ALA A 451 31.52 13.53 -42.89
CA ALA A 451 31.56 13.18 -44.33
C ALA A 451 31.82 14.39 -45.23
N ALA A 452 31.31 15.55 -44.84
CA ALA A 452 31.59 16.79 -45.61
C ALA A 452 33.04 17.25 -45.39
N TYR A 453 33.60 17.16 -44.21
CA TYR A 453 35.01 17.46 -43.96
C TYR A 453 35.98 16.49 -44.65
N ALA A 454 35.56 15.26 -44.89
CA ALA A 454 36.37 14.24 -45.58
C ALA A 454 36.52 14.49 -47.12
N ILE A 455 35.84 15.49 -47.67
CA ILE A 455 35.94 15.83 -49.10
C ILE A 455 37.32 16.42 -49.40
N ASP A 456 37.98 15.87 -50.42
CA ASP A 456 39.29 16.38 -50.89
C ASP A 456 39.14 17.75 -51.52
N THR A 457 39.51 18.80 -50.81
CA THR A 457 39.43 20.19 -51.23
C THR A 457 40.56 20.57 -52.21
N THR A 458 41.56 19.72 -52.40
CA THR A 458 42.64 19.96 -53.34
C THR A 458 42.18 19.86 -54.83
N ALA A 459 41.03 19.19 -55.04
CA ALA A 459 40.40 19.02 -56.34
C ALA A 459 39.57 20.25 -56.81
N PHE A 460 39.32 21.22 -55.93
CA PHE A 460 38.51 22.40 -56.26
C PHE A 460 39.26 23.32 -57.22
N THR A 461 38.65 23.63 -58.39
CA THR A 461 39.24 24.40 -59.45
C THR A 461 38.72 25.84 -59.53
N SER A 462 37.63 26.14 -58.82
CA SER A 462 37.03 27.47 -58.85
C SER A 462 36.72 27.98 -57.40
N LYS A 463 36.71 29.32 -57.30
CA LYS A 463 36.30 29.99 -56.05
C LYS A 463 34.84 29.68 -55.71
N THR A 464 33.99 29.47 -56.69
CA THR A 464 32.58 29.13 -56.50
C THR A 464 32.44 27.76 -55.79
N GLU A 465 33.21 26.76 -56.21
CA GLU A 465 33.21 25.42 -55.56
C GLU A 465 33.71 25.51 -54.13
N GLN A 466 34.71 26.33 -53.84
CA GLN A 466 35.20 26.57 -52.49
C GLN A 466 34.14 27.26 -51.61
N ASP A 467 33.49 28.32 -52.16
CA ASP A 467 32.44 29.04 -51.42
C ASP A 467 31.19 28.15 -51.16
N GLU A 468 30.78 27.31 -52.10
CA GLU A 468 29.71 26.34 -51.95
C GLU A 468 30.04 25.29 -50.88
N TYR A 469 31.26 24.77 -50.88
CA TYR A 469 31.73 23.84 -49.86
C TYR A 469 31.72 24.47 -48.48
N LEU A 470 32.26 25.68 -48.31
CA LEU A 470 32.27 26.39 -47.02
C LEU A 470 30.85 26.70 -46.53
N ASN A 471 29.95 27.07 -47.42
CA ASN A 471 28.54 27.28 -47.04
C ASN A 471 27.88 25.96 -46.57
N ARG A 472 28.16 24.87 -47.26
CA ARG A 472 27.66 23.55 -46.86
C ARG A 472 28.17 23.11 -45.46
N ILE A 473 29.47 23.29 -45.19
CA ILE A 473 30.06 23.03 -43.89
C ILE A 473 29.38 23.90 -42.84
N LYS A 474 29.18 25.18 -43.10
CA LYS A 474 28.51 26.10 -42.18
C LYS A 474 27.07 25.65 -41.87
N GLU A 475 26.29 25.26 -42.87
CA GLU A 475 24.92 24.76 -42.69
C GLU A 475 24.89 23.48 -41.89
N LEU A 476 25.77 22.53 -42.18
CA LEU A 476 25.86 21.26 -41.43
C LEU A 476 26.31 21.47 -39.99
N SER A 477 27.27 22.39 -39.75
CA SER A 477 27.67 22.78 -38.40
C SER A 477 26.49 23.36 -37.58
N GLN A 478 25.70 24.25 -38.20
CA GLN A 478 24.52 24.82 -37.55
C GLN A 478 23.50 23.72 -37.16
N VAL A 479 23.27 22.77 -38.05
CA VAL A 479 22.38 21.64 -37.77
C VAL A 479 22.93 20.79 -36.60
N TYR A 480 24.22 20.50 -36.59
CA TYR A 480 24.85 19.76 -35.48
C TYR A 480 24.72 20.54 -34.17
N ASP A 481 25.01 21.83 -34.14
CA ASP A 481 24.89 22.66 -32.93
C ASP A 481 23.46 22.72 -32.39
N GLU A 482 22.45 22.77 -33.29
CA GLU A 482 21.04 22.72 -32.88
C GLU A 482 20.70 21.38 -32.23
N LYS A 483 21.18 20.26 -32.78
CA LYS A 483 20.97 18.93 -32.25
C LYS A 483 21.69 18.74 -30.90
N LEU A 484 22.94 19.20 -30.81
CA LEU A 484 23.72 19.21 -29.56
C LEU A 484 23.00 20.01 -28.44
N LYS A 485 22.42 21.16 -28.82
CA LYS A 485 21.63 21.95 -27.85
C LYS A 485 20.42 21.18 -27.31
N ILE A 486 19.73 20.42 -28.16
CA ILE A 486 18.60 19.57 -27.72
C ILE A 486 19.11 18.50 -26.76
N VAL A 487 20.19 17.81 -27.05
CA VAL A 487 20.81 16.81 -26.14
C VAL A 487 21.11 17.44 -24.78
N LYS A 488 21.79 18.60 -24.76
CA LYS A 488 22.11 19.31 -23.50
C LYS A 488 20.86 19.65 -22.67
N LEU A 489 19.81 20.14 -23.32
CA LEU A 489 18.54 20.47 -22.65
C LEU A 489 17.89 19.24 -22.02
N VAL A 490 17.86 18.11 -22.75
CA VAL A 490 17.28 16.87 -22.20
C VAL A 490 18.13 16.30 -21.07
N GLN A 491 19.46 16.39 -21.18
CA GLN A 491 20.38 16.01 -20.10
C GLN A 491 20.19 16.86 -18.86
N GLU A 492 20.01 18.17 -19.00
CA GLU A 492 19.72 19.07 -17.89
C GLU A 492 18.38 18.73 -17.22
N GLU A 493 17.33 18.51 -18.02
CA GLU A 493 16.02 18.06 -17.51
C GLU A 493 16.16 16.72 -16.76
N LEU A 494 16.85 15.74 -17.33
CA LEU A 494 17.10 14.45 -16.71
C LEU A 494 17.94 14.58 -15.42
N SER A 495 18.86 15.55 -15.34
CA SER A 495 19.72 15.76 -14.17
C SER A 495 18.94 16.11 -12.91
N ALA A 496 17.78 16.75 -13.05
CA ALA A 496 16.89 17.09 -11.93
C ALA A 496 16.23 15.87 -11.26
N HIS A 497 16.17 14.72 -11.95
CA HIS A 497 15.59 13.50 -11.41
C HIS A 497 16.64 12.68 -10.66
N LYS A 498 16.19 11.89 -9.66
CA LYS A 498 17.05 10.95 -8.93
C LYS A 498 17.07 9.60 -9.62
N GLY A 499 18.21 8.92 -9.55
CA GLY A 499 18.32 7.52 -9.95
C GLY A 499 17.59 6.60 -8.99
N SER A 500 17.28 5.39 -9.45
CA SER A 500 16.66 4.36 -8.64
C SER A 500 17.71 3.47 -7.97
N THR A 501 17.35 2.79 -6.89
CA THR A 501 18.31 2.01 -6.09
C THR A 501 17.81 0.61 -5.82
N VAL A 502 18.70 -0.38 -5.96
CA VAL A 502 18.55 -1.74 -5.43
C VAL A 502 19.74 -1.97 -4.50
N ALA A 503 19.49 -2.16 -3.19
CA ALA A 503 20.60 -2.27 -2.25
C ALA A 503 20.35 -3.31 -1.14
N GLY A 504 21.38 -4.09 -0.85
CA GLY A 504 21.44 -5.00 0.29
C GLY A 504 22.52 -4.55 1.27
N ARG A 505 22.17 -4.48 2.56
CA ARG A 505 23.18 -4.25 3.60
C ARG A 505 24.21 -5.38 3.64
N ASP A 506 23.74 -6.62 3.49
CA ASP A 506 24.57 -7.82 3.53
C ASP A 506 24.80 -8.33 2.09
N ASP A 507 23.80 -8.88 1.44
CA ASP A 507 23.94 -9.53 0.14
C ASP A 507 22.91 -9.02 -0.88
N VAL A 508 23.31 -9.03 -2.15
CA VAL A 508 22.40 -8.81 -3.29
C VAL A 508 22.54 -9.96 -4.27
N THR A 509 21.43 -10.61 -4.60
CA THR A 509 21.35 -11.62 -5.66
C THR A 509 20.24 -11.20 -6.64
N ILE A 510 20.61 -11.03 -7.90
CA ILE A 510 19.66 -10.69 -8.98
C ILE A 510 19.84 -11.74 -10.08
N GLU A 511 18.78 -12.46 -10.40
CA GLU A 511 18.70 -13.41 -11.48
C GLU A 511 17.63 -12.95 -12.47
N ALA A 512 18.03 -12.60 -13.69
CA ALA A 512 17.13 -12.11 -14.72
C ALA A 512 17.59 -12.54 -16.11
N ASP A 513 16.69 -12.50 -17.12
CA ASP A 513 17.11 -12.60 -18.50
C ASP A 513 17.79 -11.29 -18.93
N SER A 514 17.22 -10.16 -18.50
CA SER A 514 17.75 -8.84 -18.78
C SER A 514 17.83 -7.97 -17.53
N ILE A 515 19.00 -7.38 -17.29
CA ILE A 515 19.25 -6.38 -16.24
C ILE A 515 19.67 -5.07 -16.91
N LEU A 516 18.92 -4.01 -16.65
CA LEU A 516 19.27 -2.65 -17.05
C LEU A 516 19.40 -1.77 -15.80
N ASN A 517 20.62 -1.28 -15.55
CA ASN A 517 20.89 -0.26 -14.54
C ASN A 517 21.32 1.03 -15.27
N ARG A 518 20.54 2.12 -15.14
CA ARG A 518 20.72 3.26 -16.02
C ARG A 518 20.62 4.60 -15.29
N GLU A 519 21.35 5.61 -15.78
CA GLU A 519 21.24 7.03 -15.43
C GLU A 519 21.27 7.30 -13.92
N LYS A 520 22.48 7.21 -13.36
CA LYS A 520 22.73 7.45 -11.92
C LYS A 520 21.92 6.54 -10.99
N SER A 521 21.43 5.42 -11.50
CA SER A 521 20.80 4.37 -10.67
C SER A 521 21.86 3.46 -10.06
N LEU A 522 21.59 2.91 -8.90
CA LEU A 522 22.54 2.16 -8.10
C LEU A 522 22.07 0.71 -7.87
N VAL A 523 22.99 -0.22 -8.06
CA VAL A 523 22.91 -1.57 -7.48
C VAL A 523 24.04 -1.71 -6.48
N TYR A 524 23.73 -1.92 -5.19
CA TYR A 524 24.70 -1.91 -4.12
C TYR A 524 24.59 -3.16 -3.24
N SER A 525 25.74 -3.72 -2.83
CA SER A 525 25.83 -4.79 -1.84
C SER A 525 26.92 -4.50 -0.82
N GLY A 526 26.56 -4.49 0.45
CA GLY A 526 27.54 -4.39 1.56
C GLY A 526 28.35 -5.68 1.79
N GLY A 527 27.92 -6.80 1.24
CA GLY A 527 28.60 -8.08 1.29
C GLY A 527 28.73 -8.69 -0.10
N THR A 528 28.21 -9.90 -0.29
CA THR A 528 28.31 -10.60 -1.58
C THR A 528 27.30 -10.08 -2.58
N MET A 529 27.75 -9.82 -3.80
CA MET A 529 26.91 -9.46 -4.94
C MET A 529 26.91 -10.59 -5.98
N THR A 530 25.74 -11.02 -6.42
CA THR A 530 25.58 -11.91 -7.56
C THR A 530 24.57 -11.32 -8.53
N LEU A 531 25.03 -10.99 -9.72
CA LEU A 531 24.19 -10.48 -10.81
C LEU A 531 24.26 -11.47 -11.98
N ASP A 532 23.17 -12.16 -12.23
CA ASP A 532 23.05 -13.09 -13.35
C ASP A 532 22.02 -12.51 -14.33
N GLY A 533 22.53 -11.77 -15.32
CA GLY A 533 21.76 -11.28 -16.47
C GLY A 533 21.95 -12.25 -17.62
N ARG A 534 21.23 -13.35 -17.61
CA ARG A 534 21.41 -14.49 -18.53
C ARG A 534 21.63 -14.10 -20.00
N ASP A 535 20.89 -13.15 -20.48
CA ASP A 535 21.02 -12.64 -21.85
C ASP A 535 21.73 -11.28 -21.89
N THR A 536 21.30 -10.31 -21.06
CA THR A 536 21.90 -8.97 -21.06
C THR A 536 22.06 -8.43 -19.64
N LEU A 537 23.21 -7.77 -19.41
CA LEU A 537 23.40 -6.90 -18.25
C LEU A 537 24.01 -5.59 -18.74
N HIS A 538 23.21 -4.54 -18.77
CA HIS A 538 23.64 -3.23 -19.22
C HIS A 538 23.64 -2.24 -18.06
N ASN A 539 24.83 -1.71 -17.73
CA ASN A 539 25.02 -0.60 -16.82
C ASN A 539 25.41 0.63 -17.62
N ILE A 540 24.44 1.54 -17.85
CA ILE A 540 24.63 2.71 -18.72
C ILE A 540 24.47 3.99 -17.90
N GLY A 541 25.58 4.62 -17.52
CA GLY A 541 25.57 5.78 -16.63
C GLY A 541 25.03 5.50 -15.22
N GLY A 542 24.92 4.23 -14.87
CA GLY A 542 24.56 3.75 -13.55
C GLY A 542 25.78 3.27 -12.75
N THR A 543 25.55 2.89 -11.51
CA THR A 543 26.59 2.32 -10.62
C THR A 543 26.20 0.92 -10.18
N ILE A 544 27.17 0.00 -10.23
CA ILE A 544 27.11 -1.33 -9.62
C ILE A 544 28.28 -1.40 -8.66
N GLU A 545 28.01 -1.58 -7.37
CA GLU A 545 29.02 -1.53 -6.32
C GLU A 545 28.81 -2.64 -5.29
N GLY A 546 29.86 -3.38 -5.01
CA GLY A 546 29.89 -4.40 -3.95
C GLY A 546 31.14 -4.23 -3.08
N ILE A 547 30.95 -4.25 -1.76
CA ILE A 547 32.07 -4.16 -0.82
C ILE A 547 32.79 -5.53 -0.70
N GLY A 548 32.07 -6.61 -0.77
CA GLY A 548 32.60 -7.96 -0.69
C GLY A 548 32.84 -8.59 -2.06
N LYS A 549 32.71 -9.92 -2.13
CA LYS A 549 32.88 -10.66 -3.39
C LYS A 549 31.73 -10.36 -4.36
N GLY A 550 32.05 -9.96 -5.58
CA GLY A 550 31.09 -9.80 -6.68
C GLY A 550 31.22 -10.88 -7.74
N VAL A 551 30.09 -11.29 -8.29
CA VAL A 551 30.00 -12.20 -9.43
C VAL A 551 29.01 -11.60 -10.42
N ILE A 552 29.43 -11.41 -11.66
CA ILE A 552 28.55 -11.03 -12.76
C ILE A 552 28.60 -12.10 -13.84
N ARG A 553 27.42 -12.48 -14.33
CA ARG A 553 27.25 -13.38 -15.48
C ARG A 553 26.32 -12.74 -16.48
N SER A 554 26.67 -12.73 -17.74
CA SER A 554 25.83 -12.27 -18.84
C SER A 554 26.42 -12.72 -20.19
N LYS A 555 25.56 -12.96 -21.18
CA LYS A 555 26.02 -13.16 -22.56
C LYS A 555 26.42 -11.84 -23.23
N ASP A 556 25.70 -10.74 -22.92
CA ASP A 556 26.01 -9.39 -23.35
C ASP A 556 26.11 -8.48 -22.14
N TYR A 557 27.32 -8.15 -21.74
CA TYR A 557 27.61 -7.23 -20.66
C TYR A 557 28.09 -5.89 -21.23
N GLN A 558 27.45 -4.80 -20.80
CA GLN A 558 27.87 -3.45 -21.15
C GLN A 558 27.96 -2.59 -19.87
N ASN A 559 29.14 -1.99 -19.67
CA ASN A 559 29.34 -0.99 -18.63
C ASN A 559 29.93 0.27 -19.28
N LYS A 560 29.14 1.32 -19.43
CA LYS A 560 29.54 2.53 -20.12
C LYS A 560 28.80 3.77 -19.60
N ASN A 561 29.41 4.95 -19.82
CA ASN A 561 28.78 6.20 -19.49
C ASN A 561 27.63 6.52 -20.45
N SER A 562 26.61 7.18 -19.92
CA SER A 562 25.50 7.70 -20.73
C SER A 562 25.90 8.99 -21.49
N SER A 563 26.87 9.74 -20.95
CA SER A 563 27.41 10.94 -21.57
C SER A 563 28.89 11.07 -21.30
N PHE A 564 29.59 11.65 -22.23
CA PHE A 564 31.01 11.84 -22.16
C PHE A 564 31.35 13.30 -22.40
N THR A 565 32.13 13.92 -21.51
CA THR A 565 32.68 15.26 -21.69
C THR A 565 34.16 15.24 -21.37
N ALA A 566 35.02 15.41 -22.37
CA ALA A 566 36.43 15.60 -22.18
C ALA A 566 36.79 17.07 -22.24
N LYS A 567 37.65 17.50 -21.34
CA LYS A 567 38.24 18.81 -21.39
C LYS A 567 39.65 18.69 -21.95
N ARG A 568 39.99 19.58 -22.85
CA ARG A 568 41.27 19.55 -23.55
C ARG A 568 42.03 20.84 -23.32
N VAL A 569 43.32 20.75 -23.43
CA VAL A 569 44.21 21.91 -23.36
C VAL A 569 44.87 22.08 -24.73
N SER A 570 44.74 23.29 -25.28
CA SER A 570 45.48 23.58 -26.53
C SER A 570 46.98 23.68 -26.26
N PRO A 571 47.80 23.36 -27.22
CA PRO A 571 49.25 23.54 -27.10
C PRO A 571 49.69 24.99 -26.76
N GLU A 572 48.89 25.96 -27.08
CA GLU A 572 49.12 27.37 -26.76
C GLU A 572 48.87 27.70 -25.30
N ILE A 573 47.86 27.05 -24.69
CA ILE A 573 47.59 27.16 -23.26
C ILE A 573 48.62 26.40 -22.46
N GLU A 574 49.12 25.27 -22.95
CA GLU A 574 50.18 24.50 -22.35
C GLU A 574 51.47 25.31 -22.18
N LYS A 575 51.86 26.11 -23.14
CA LYS A 575 52.99 27.01 -23.06
C LYS A 575 52.80 28.12 -22.02
N GLY A 576 51.57 28.53 -21.76
CA GLY A 576 51.23 29.51 -20.72
C GLY A 576 51.21 28.92 -19.29
N LEU A 577 51.05 27.62 -19.17
CA LEU A 577 50.87 26.92 -17.89
C LEU A 577 52.18 26.64 -17.16
N SER A 578 53.33 26.70 -17.84
CA SER A 578 54.64 26.47 -17.20
C SER A 578 55.02 27.48 -16.12
N GLY A 579 54.17 28.44 -15.83
CA GLY A 579 54.35 29.44 -14.76
C GLY A 579 53.08 29.88 -14.08
N ALA A 580 51.93 29.29 -14.36
CA ALA A 580 50.62 29.71 -13.84
C ALA A 580 50.15 28.82 -12.65
N SER A 581 49.35 29.43 -11.81
CA SER A 581 48.71 28.74 -10.68
C SER A 581 47.77 27.60 -11.12
N ASN A 582 47.52 26.70 -10.22
CA ASN A 582 46.80 25.46 -10.40
C ASN A 582 45.36 25.51 -10.98
N ASP A 583 44.89 26.72 -11.29
CA ASP A 583 43.51 26.92 -11.74
C ASP A 583 43.30 26.97 -13.24
N ALA A 584 44.37 26.77 -14.01
CA ALA A 584 44.23 26.76 -15.46
C ALA A 584 44.02 25.38 -15.97
N MET A 585 43.10 25.09 -16.49
CA MET A 585 42.69 24.29 -16.90
C MET A 585 42.30 23.76 -18.06
N LEU A 586 41.51 22.96 -18.25
CA LEU A 586 41.03 22.13 -19.25
C LEU A 586 40.07 22.95 -20.15
N THR A 587 40.39 23.11 -21.38
CA THR A 587 39.48 23.68 -22.37
C THR A 587 38.95 22.57 -23.28
N GLU A 588 37.74 22.70 -23.72
CA GLU A 588 37.20 21.82 -24.76
C GLU A 588 37.97 22.04 -26.07
N GLN A 589 38.92 21.19 -26.33
CA GLN A 589 39.59 21.10 -27.64
C GLN A 589 39.85 19.63 -27.99
N GLU A 590 39.97 19.39 -29.27
CA GLU A 590 40.01 18.09 -29.90
C GLU A 590 41.15 17.18 -29.45
N ASP A 591 40.97 16.03 -28.92
CA ASP A 591 41.85 14.89 -28.70
C ASP A 591 43.02 15.01 -27.71
N GLN A 592 43.12 16.03 -26.88
CA GLN A 592 44.22 16.17 -25.93
C GLN A 592 43.73 16.38 -24.48
N ILE A 593 44.42 15.78 -23.53
CA ILE A 593 44.17 15.90 -22.12
C ILE A 593 45.48 16.28 -21.43
N LEU A 594 45.48 17.35 -20.63
CA LEU A 594 46.62 17.78 -19.81
C LEU A 594 46.47 17.28 -18.38
N ILE A 595 47.52 16.69 -17.83
CA ILE A 595 47.58 16.34 -16.41
C ILE A 595 47.98 17.57 -15.60
N THR A 596 47.05 18.09 -14.80
CA THR A 596 47.22 19.34 -14.03
C THR A 596 47.60 19.08 -12.56
N ASP A 597 47.57 17.85 -12.07
CA ASP A 597 47.99 17.53 -10.73
C ASP A 597 49.50 17.66 -10.58
N LYS A 598 49.93 18.59 -9.74
CA LYS A 598 51.35 18.84 -9.47
C LYS A 598 52.08 17.67 -8.81
N ASN A 599 51.38 16.81 -8.16
CA ASN A 599 51.95 15.65 -7.48
C ASN A 599 52.07 14.42 -8.39
N HIS A 600 51.46 14.49 -9.57
CA HIS A 600 51.52 13.41 -10.54
C HIS A 600 52.84 13.42 -11.28
N SER A 601 53.46 12.23 -11.50
CA SER A 601 54.72 12.09 -12.20
C SER A 601 54.72 12.62 -13.64
N GLU A 602 53.52 12.72 -14.21
CA GLU A 602 53.28 13.19 -15.59
C GLU A 602 52.61 14.58 -15.62
N HIS A 603 52.73 15.33 -14.53
CA HIS A 603 52.25 16.71 -14.50
C HIS A 603 52.76 17.55 -15.65
N GLY A 604 51.88 18.27 -16.30
CA GLY A 604 52.22 19.08 -17.48
C GLY A 604 52.33 18.31 -18.78
N GLN A 605 52.13 17.01 -18.80
CA GLN A 605 52.11 16.22 -20.05
C GLN A 605 50.70 16.26 -20.67
N VAL A 606 50.69 16.25 -22.01
CA VAL A 606 49.47 16.24 -22.83
C VAL A 606 49.38 14.89 -23.53
N PHE A 607 48.23 14.24 -23.30
CA PHE A 607 47.95 12.92 -23.88
C PHE A 607 46.84 13.05 -24.92
N LYS A 608 46.85 12.21 -25.93
CA LYS A 608 45.69 12.02 -26.79
C LYS A 608 44.61 11.29 -26.04
N LYS A 609 43.36 11.55 -26.33
CA LYS A 609 42.20 10.88 -25.71
C LYS A 609 42.28 9.37 -25.78
N SER A 610 42.74 8.82 -26.92
CA SER A 610 42.95 7.38 -27.12
C SER A 610 44.08 6.81 -26.27
N GLU A 611 45.11 7.58 -25.99
CA GLU A 611 46.22 7.19 -25.12
C GLU A 611 45.76 7.19 -23.66
N PHE A 612 44.90 8.13 -23.33
CA PHE A 612 44.36 8.23 -21.98
C PHE A 612 43.40 7.07 -21.62
N THR A 613 42.61 6.61 -22.56
CA THR A 613 41.75 5.44 -22.40
C THR A 613 42.54 4.18 -22.14
N SER A 614 43.68 4.02 -22.75
CA SER A 614 44.59 2.87 -22.52
C SER A 614 45.34 2.95 -21.18
N LEU A 615 45.51 4.13 -20.63
CA LEU A 615 46.16 4.39 -19.34
C LEU A 615 45.21 4.22 -18.16
N ASN A 616 43.94 4.07 -18.43
CA ASN A 616 42.90 4.12 -17.41
C ASN A 616 43.01 3.00 -16.35
N SER A 617 43.52 1.86 -16.73
CA SER A 617 43.81 0.78 -15.73
C SER A 617 44.97 1.13 -14.75
N GLY A 618 45.78 2.15 -15.10
CA GLY A 618 46.82 2.69 -14.23
C GLY A 618 46.45 3.97 -13.48
N TYR A 619 45.38 4.63 -13.95
CA TYR A 619 45.00 5.97 -13.50
C TYR A 619 43.84 6.00 -12.52
N GLY A 620 43.34 4.88 -12.05
CA GLY A 620 42.57 4.82 -10.81
C GLY A 620 43.28 5.59 -9.68
N ALA A 621 44.60 5.68 -9.76
CA ALA A 621 45.41 6.49 -8.86
C ALA A 621 45.31 8.00 -9.08
N LEU A 622 44.95 8.50 -10.24
CA LEU A 622 44.79 9.95 -10.46
C LEU A 622 43.65 10.56 -9.64
N HIS A 623 42.68 9.74 -9.31
CA HIS A 623 41.61 10.16 -8.41
C HIS A 623 42.08 10.35 -6.97
N SER A 624 43.04 9.58 -6.55
CA SER A 624 43.60 9.69 -5.19
C SER A 624 44.47 10.95 -5.01
N TYR A 625 44.87 11.59 -6.06
CA TYR A 625 45.55 12.89 -6.01
C TYR A 625 44.61 14.09 -5.86
N GLY A 626 43.38 13.86 -5.92
CA GLY A 626 42.26 14.40 -5.19
C GLY A 626 41.98 15.87 -5.15
N LYS A 627 42.53 16.73 -5.95
CA LYS A 627 42.13 18.16 -5.93
C LYS A 627 41.68 18.70 -7.29
N SER A 628 41.78 17.93 -8.30
CA SER A 628 41.21 18.31 -9.59
C SER A 628 40.08 17.34 -9.88
N PRO A 629 38.84 17.78 -10.06
CA PRO A 629 37.83 16.96 -10.65
C PRO A 629 38.28 16.62 -12.03
N MET A 630 38.98 15.50 -12.16
CA MET A 630 39.44 15.05 -13.44
C MET A 630 38.22 14.51 -14.18
N PRO A 631 37.72 15.20 -15.17
CA PRO A 631 36.64 14.73 -16.03
C PRO A 631 36.99 13.42 -16.77
N ILE A 632 38.21 13.02 -16.66
CA ILE A 632 38.81 11.78 -17.11
C ILE A 632 38.04 10.53 -16.62
N TYR A 633 37.53 10.56 -15.42
CA TYR A 633 36.69 9.47 -14.95
C TYR A 633 35.33 9.39 -15.62
N GLU A 634 34.79 10.55 -15.95
CA GLU A 634 33.58 10.62 -16.75
C GLU A 634 33.83 10.20 -18.19
N ALA A 635 35.11 10.19 -18.56
CA ALA A 635 35.56 9.96 -19.91
C ALA A 635 35.97 8.51 -20.20
N ALA A 636 36.26 7.73 -19.19
CA ALA A 636 36.66 6.36 -19.41
C ALA A 636 35.48 5.53 -19.93
N GLU A 637 35.57 5.07 -21.16
CA GLU A 637 34.76 3.93 -21.57
C GLU A 637 35.27 2.74 -20.78
N TYR A 638 34.39 2.26 -19.91
CA TYR A 638 34.68 1.12 -19.08
C TYR A 638 34.65 -0.16 -19.90
N VAL A 639 35.52 -1.07 -19.50
CA VAL A 639 35.80 -2.33 -20.13
C VAL A 639 34.58 -2.96 -20.78
N THR A 640 34.63 -3.16 -22.07
CA THR A 640 33.70 -4.02 -22.78
C THR A 640 34.06 -5.44 -22.38
N VAL A 641 33.19 -6.11 -21.66
CA VAL A 641 33.37 -7.52 -21.32
C VAL A 641 33.06 -8.36 -22.51
N GLU A 642 33.88 -9.39 -22.73
CA GLU A 642 33.61 -10.37 -23.77
C GLU A 642 32.28 -11.08 -23.51
N GLN A 643 31.54 -11.35 -24.58
CA GLN A 643 30.28 -12.09 -24.49
C GLN A 643 30.55 -13.52 -24.05
N ILE A 644 29.76 -14.02 -23.11
CA ILE A 644 29.83 -15.42 -22.72
C ILE A 644 29.38 -16.30 -23.88
N THR A 645 30.17 -17.33 -24.19
CA THR A 645 29.75 -18.37 -25.10
C THR A 645 28.70 -19.29 -24.44
N PRO A 646 27.87 -20.01 -25.20
CA PRO A 646 26.92 -20.94 -24.62
C PRO A 646 27.59 -22.04 -23.78
N GLU A 647 28.80 -22.43 -24.11
CA GLU A 647 29.61 -23.41 -23.40
C GLU A 647 30.09 -22.87 -22.04
N GLU A 648 30.56 -21.63 -21.99
CA GLU A 648 30.96 -20.95 -20.75
C GLU A 648 29.75 -20.72 -19.84
N GLN A 649 28.63 -20.36 -20.41
CA GLN A 649 27.37 -20.22 -19.67
C GLN A 649 26.93 -21.56 -19.04
N ALA A 650 27.08 -22.67 -19.77
CA ALA A 650 26.75 -24.00 -19.28
C ALA A 650 27.72 -24.47 -18.18
N ALA A 651 28.98 -24.03 -18.24
CA ALA A 651 30.01 -24.31 -17.23
C ALA A 651 29.84 -23.49 -15.96
N GLY A 652 29.04 -22.42 -15.97
CA GLY A 652 28.84 -21.54 -14.83
C GLY A 652 30.07 -20.71 -14.46
N GLU A 653 30.94 -20.43 -15.42
CA GLU A 653 32.19 -19.71 -15.20
C GLU A 653 31.98 -18.24 -14.89
N GLU A 654 32.72 -17.75 -13.94
CA GLU A 654 32.79 -16.34 -13.52
C GLU A 654 33.55 -15.54 -14.58
N LEU A 655 32.89 -14.58 -15.22
CA LEU A 655 33.54 -13.81 -16.27
C LEU A 655 34.34 -12.62 -15.76
N ILE A 656 33.84 -11.93 -14.72
CA ILE A 656 34.50 -10.73 -14.18
C ILE A 656 34.32 -10.65 -12.67
N PRO A 657 35.41 -10.53 -11.91
CA PRO A 657 35.36 -10.11 -10.53
C PRO A 657 34.74 -8.71 -10.39
N ALA A 658 33.96 -8.48 -9.32
CA ALA A 658 33.27 -7.22 -9.09
C ALA A 658 34.21 -5.99 -9.04
N GLU A 659 35.43 -6.19 -8.64
CA GLU A 659 36.48 -5.17 -8.59
C GLU A 659 36.82 -4.54 -9.95
N TYR A 660 36.43 -5.19 -11.06
CA TYR A 660 36.61 -4.65 -12.41
C TYR A 660 35.38 -4.03 -13.00
N ILE A 661 34.26 -3.99 -12.23
CA ILE A 661 33.00 -3.49 -12.71
C ILE A 661 32.82 -2.06 -12.22
N GLY A 662 33.10 -1.16 -13.11
CA GLY A 662 32.72 0.25 -13.04
C GLY A 662 32.95 0.95 -11.71
N THR A 663 33.90 1.82 -11.67
CA THR A 663 34.32 2.54 -10.46
C THR A 663 33.61 3.88 -10.28
N GLN A 664 32.53 4.16 -11.00
CA GLN A 664 31.79 5.40 -10.75
C GLN A 664 31.02 5.29 -9.45
N VAL A 665 31.42 6.12 -8.53
CA VAL A 665 30.73 6.33 -7.25
C VAL A 665 29.79 7.52 -7.45
N PRO A 666 28.47 7.31 -7.60
CA PRO A 666 27.55 8.42 -7.72
C PRO A 666 27.34 9.04 -6.35
N SER A 667 27.81 10.26 -6.15
CA SER A 667 27.69 10.98 -4.86
C SER A 667 26.26 11.09 -4.32
N TYR A 668 25.25 11.01 -5.18
CA TYR A 668 23.84 11.08 -4.75
C TYR A 668 23.29 9.79 -4.16
N ALA A 669 23.87 8.64 -4.45
CA ALA A 669 23.43 7.36 -3.88
C ALA A 669 23.78 7.23 -2.39
N TYR A 670 24.79 7.95 -1.96
CA TYR A 670 25.31 7.89 -0.62
C TYR A 670 24.60 8.83 0.37
N ASP A 671 23.82 9.77 -0.14
CA ASP A 671 23.00 10.67 0.67
C ASP A 671 21.62 10.10 0.99
N ASP A 672 21.30 8.90 0.54
CA ASP A 672 20.01 8.28 0.83
C ASP A 672 19.92 7.95 2.34
N PRO A 673 18.91 8.48 3.06
CA PRO A 673 18.75 8.27 4.48
C PRO A 673 18.77 6.81 4.92
N ILE A 674 18.36 5.90 4.04
CA ILE A 674 18.30 4.46 4.38
C ILE A 674 19.68 3.84 4.54
N PHE A 675 20.70 4.34 3.86
CA PHE A 675 22.07 3.85 4.05
C PHE A 675 22.59 4.16 5.47
N LYS A 676 22.16 5.27 6.08
CA LYS A 676 22.45 5.58 7.49
C LYS A 676 21.81 4.56 8.42
N GLU A 677 20.58 4.15 8.11
CA GLU A 677 19.85 3.12 8.86
C GLU A 677 20.53 1.74 8.77
N PHE A 678 21.20 1.46 7.67
CA PHE A 678 22.02 0.25 7.52
C PHE A 678 23.41 0.37 8.16
N GLY A 679 23.71 1.48 8.83
CA GLY A 679 25.00 1.74 9.46
C GLY A 679 26.09 2.22 8.48
N ILE A 680 25.71 2.58 7.25
CA ILE A 680 26.61 3.15 6.25
C ILE A 680 26.56 4.67 6.39
N THR A 681 27.53 5.25 7.09
CA THR A 681 27.52 6.67 7.46
C THR A 681 28.14 7.58 6.40
N SER A 682 28.98 7.07 5.55
CA SER A 682 29.59 7.80 4.43
C SER A 682 30.16 6.79 3.44
N MET A 683 29.88 6.99 2.17
CA MET A 683 30.50 6.27 1.09
C MET A 683 31.46 7.16 0.30
N THR A 684 32.04 8.15 0.94
CA THR A 684 33.17 8.85 0.36
C THR A 684 34.34 7.90 0.35
N THR A 685 34.81 7.56 -0.83
CA THR A 685 36.01 6.76 -1.02
C THR A 685 37.28 7.53 -0.63
N GLU A 686 37.15 8.79 -0.23
CA GLU A 686 38.25 9.57 0.26
C GLU A 686 38.56 9.19 1.70
N ARG A 687 39.64 8.43 1.84
CA ARG A 687 40.26 8.20 3.14
C ARG A 687 40.61 9.56 3.76
N PRO A 688 40.22 9.86 5.01
CA PRO A 688 40.64 11.08 5.68
C PRO A 688 42.16 11.19 5.67
N LEU A 689 42.67 12.32 5.19
CA LEU A 689 44.10 12.57 5.06
C LEU A 689 44.80 12.87 6.40
N THR A 690 44.08 12.84 7.52
CA THR A 690 44.58 13.15 8.86
C THR A 690 44.61 11.89 9.74
N SER A 691 45.74 11.66 10.39
CA SER A 691 45.87 10.65 11.45
C SER A 691 45.07 11.12 12.68
N GLY A 692 44.03 10.39 13.05
CA GLY A 692 43.21 10.73 14.20
C GLY A 692 41.97 9.86 14.33
N PRO A 693 41.08 10.16 15.27
CA PRO A 693 39.88 9.38 15.53
C PRO A 693 38.98 9.17 14.32
N GLU A 694 38.97 10.11 13.36
CA GLU A 694 38.21 10.02 12.14
C GLU A 694 38.78 8.95 11.18
N GLN A 695 40.09 8.82 11.11
CA GLN A 695 40.76 7.78 10.33
C GLN A 695 40.60 6.43 11.00
N GLU A 696 40.69 6.35 12.31
CA GLU A 696 40.46 5.09 13.05
C GLU A 696 39.01 4.62 12.88
N ALA A 697 38.04 5.52 12.89
CA ALA A 697 36.64 5.22 12.62
C ALA A 697 36.45 4.76 11.15
N TRP A 698 37.08 5.41 10.21
CA TRP A 698 37.06 5.03 8.79
C TRP A 698 37.71 3.66 8.58
N ASP A 699 38.92 3.45 9.13
CA ASP A 699 39.66 2.16 9.04
C ASP A 699 38.89 1.02 9.71
N ALA A 700 38.18 1.28 10.82
CA ALA A 700 37.32 0.31 11.48
C ALA A 700 36.08 -0.06 10.66
N GLN A 701 35.58 0.86 9.86
CA GLN A 701 34.38 0.69 9.06
C GLN A 701 34.67 0.09 7.66
N TYR A 702 35.83 0.41 7.07
CA TYR A 702 36.13 0.11 5.67
C TYR A 702 37.39 -0.73 5.44
N LYS A 703 38.12 -1.10 6.46
CA LYS A 703 39.24 -2.00 6.32
C LYS A 703 38.76 -3.44 6.32
N PRO A 704 39.11 -4.27 5.29
CA PRO A 704 38.69 -5.64 5.18
C PRO A 704 39.18 -6.51 6.35
#